data_30e55c72800594cb1b32627e069023e4
#
_entry.id   30e55c72800594cb1b32627e069023e4
#
_cell.length_a   1.000
_cell.length_b   1.000
_cell.length_c   1.000
_cell.angle_alpha   90.00
_cell.angle_beta   90.00
_cell.angle_gamma   90.00
#
_symmetry.space_group_name_H-M   'P 1'
#
loop_
_entity.id
_entity.type
_entity.pdbx_description
1 polymer ?
#
loop_
_entity_poly.entity_id
_entity_poly.type
_entity_poly.pdbx_seq_one_letter_code
_entity_poly.pdbx_strand_id
1 'polypeptide(L)'
;MKIMNTKLIKLFNVALVENTPSKDMFKTVNQLAAQVGYFVHPDVCNESVLAFLKDQTINLNATFYKNWQDVISKTRLELAIDQVFHYLTTYGTGFSLGNGYVPNDGENNAPTIEFKNFKVIMPISSDDLFDRCWNMLCSGVALKEDTMQAVADYVIEEVINGKMINVDSIKNREALIYICGILNIWPENAHNLFRLIMYKTTGDTMIVNNDNTIHKIKIAGNSVFDFNKLSDADLARLSSIFLRYKNLFIAFKHNQHYVDNRSAINKLRKLAVKNHKPFKAGFWQTLFSEPKSAEEIKEHLGELTTYKKIALMQLCKERYMMPKDNLYFIRNGKQFLKINDAVDVTTKEAKDKSFYTVVIYNILKDSVIDTLKANSEKDIVVSLNEDGSPAETKKAPKIVKLYSGMHIALPSSEKSFIGNYPFGTQFDLTQNNLIGCYWRNDWGTNDYDLSLVDIKGNKIGWNSQFYNDEQNIVYSGDMTNAEPEACEVIKIANPTDVKALIKINQFRGQYKSKFELFFGQSDKHFRYKAYDNFMVDPNEIKFRATVEHENKKEMQVALVGNNKITLMEVHSGYSIVSGRNNSYNEDYINALMAKTEYFVDAEEMLREAGFQIVDENYTGEVDIDFANLDKDSLLSLLA
;
A
#
# COMPACT_ATOMS: atom_id res chain seq x y z
N MET A 1 -10.86 -3.23 29.76
CA MET A 1 -9.57 -3.67 29.23
C MET A 1 -9.45 -3.17 27.80
N LYS A 2 -8.45 -2.38 27.51
CA LYS A 2 -8.31 -1.71 26.20
C LYS A 2 -7.64 -2.71 25.24
N ILE A 3 -8.40 -3.26 24.32
CA ILE A 3 -7.85 -4.13 23.27
C ILE A 3 -7.21 -3.23 22.20
N MET A 4 -5.90 -3.33 22.03
CA MET A 4 -5.19 -2.58 21.01
C MET A 4 -5.58 -3.07 19.61
N ASN A 5 -5.82 -2.15 18.68
CA ASN A 5 -6.10 -2.49 17.31
C ASN A 5 -4.88 -3.20 16.67
N THR A 6 -5.09 -4.38 16.12
CA THR A 6 -4.03 -5.20 15.50
C THR A 6 -3.32 -4.47 14.34
N LYS A 7 -3.98 -3.50 13.70
CA LYS A 7 -3.35 -2.64 12.67
C LYS A 7 -2.28 -1.72 13.25
N LEU A 8 -2.45 -1.23 14.49
CA LEU A 8 -1.42 -0.44 15.15
C LEU A 8 -0.23 -1.32 15.56
N ILE A 9 -0.48 -2.57 15.98
CA ILE A 9 0.60 -3.54 16.22
C ILE A 9 1.40 -3.77 14.93
N LYS A 10 0.71 -4.01 13.82
CA LYS A 10 1.34 -4.20 12.50
C LYS A 10 2.09 -2.98 12.00
N LEU A 11 1.58 -1.78 12.31
CA LEU A 11 2.16 -0.52 11.85
C LEU A 11 3.45 -0.16 12.59
N PHE A 12 3.45 -0.34 13.91
CA PHE A 12 4.51 0.16 14.80
C PHE A 12 5.37 -0.93 15.43
N ASN A 13 5.04 -2.21 15.26
CA ASN A 13 5.64 -3.36 15.96
C ASN A 13 5.70 -3.19 17.49
N VAL A 14 4.66 -2.61 18.06
CA VAL A 14 4.53 -2.40 19.52
C VAL A 14 3.17 -2.85 20.01
N ALA A 15 3.07 -3.12 21.31
CA ALA A 15 1.78 -3.35 21.96
C ALA A 15 1.73 -2.66 23.33
N LEU A 16 0.53 -2.27 23.74
CA LEU A 16 0.32 -1.67 25.07
C LEU A 16 0.57 -2.73 26.15
N VAL A 17 1.22 -2.29 27.23
CA VAL A 17 1.39 -3.11 28.42
C VAL A 17 0.02 -3.24 29.08
N GLU A 18 -0.44 -4.47 29.18
CA GLU A 18 -1.63 -4.85 29.94
C GLU A 18 -1.19 -5.49 31.28
N ASN A 19 -2.15 -6.02 32.02
CA ASN A 19 -1.83 -6.76 33.26
C ASN A 19 -0.86 -7.91 32.98
N THR A 20 -0.08 -8.30 33.97
CA THR A 20 0.87 -9.43 33.88
C THR A 20 0.22 -10.64 33.22
N PRO A 21 0.75 -11.14 32.12
CA PRO A 21 0.14 -12.23 31.36
C PRO A 21 0.12 -13.53 32.20
N SER A 22 -0.93 -14.32 32.02
CA SER A 22 -0.94 -15.67 32.62
C SER A 22 0.16 -16.54 31.97
N LYS A 23 0.62 -17.57 32.73
CA LYS A 23 1.64 -18.51 32.19
C LYS A 23 1.20 -19.17 30.89
N ASP A 24 -0.09 -19.47 30.76
CA ASP A 24 -0.65 -20.12 29.56
C ASP A 24 -0.67 -19.14 28.38
N MET A 25 -1.06 -17.87 28.61
CA MET A 25 -1.01 -16.83 27.58
C MET A 25 0.42 -16.61 27.07
N PHE A 26 1.38 -16.46 27.99
CA PHE A 26 2.79 -16.30 27.66
C PHE A 26 3.30 -17.47 26.79
N LYS A 27 2.99 -18.71 27.20
CA LYS A 27 3.40 -19.92 26.43
C LYS A 27 2.78 -19.94 25.05
N THR A 28 1.47 -19.66 24.94
CA THR A 28 0.73 -19.70 23.67
C THR A 28 1.24 -18.63 22.71
N VAL A 29 1.43 -17.39 23.18
CA VAL A 29 1.95 -16.28 22.36
C VAL A 29 3.34 -16.59 21.85
N ASN A 30 4.25 -17.07 22.71
CA ASN A 30 5.64 -17.34 22.28
C ASN A 30 5.74 -18.54 21.32
N GLN A 31 4.94 -19.58 21.51
CA GLN A 31 4.89 -20.70 20.58
C GLN A 31 4.44 -20.25 19.19
N LEU A 32 3.39 -19.45 19.12
CA LEU A 32 2.88 -18.95 17.85
C LEU A 32 3.84 -17.91 17.23
N ALA A 33 4.41 -17.02 18.04
CA ALA A 33 5.38 -16.02 17.59
C ALA A 33 6.58 -16.67 16.90
N ALA A 34 7.13 -17.72 17.49
CA ALA A 34 8.23 -18.49 16.89
C ALA A 34 7.87 -19.09 15.53
N GLN A 35 6.61 -19.53 15.35
CA GLN A 35 6.13 -20.11 14.08
C GLN A 35 5.98 -19.08 12.95
N VAL A 36 5.80 -17.79 13.29
CA VAL A 36 5.54 -16.71 12.32
C VAL A 36 6.67 -15.69 12.22
N GLY A 37 7.81 -15.94 12.86
CA GLY A 37 9.01 -15.09 12.77
C GLY A 37 8.94 -13.83 13.63
N TYR A 38 8.25 -13.89 14.77
CA TYR A 38 8.19 -12.80 15.74
C TYR A 38 8.86 -13.18 17.06
N PHE A 39 9.37 -12.16 17.72
CA PHE A 39 9.77 -12.19 19.13
C PHE A 39 8.87 -11.22 19.88
N VAL A 40 8.22 -11.66 20.95
CA VAL A 40 7.28 -10.84 21.71
C VAL A 40 7.84 -10.59 23.09
N HIS A 41 7.94 -9.32 23.46
CA HIS A 41 8.37 -8.96 24.82
C HIS A 41 7.39 -9.55 25.85
N PRO A 42 7.87 -10.10 27.00
CA PRO A 42 7.01 -10.76 27.99
C PRO A 42 5.83 -9.91 28.45
N ASP A 43 6.04 -8.61 28.63
CA ASP A 43 5.03 -7.68 29.18
C ASP A 43 3.84 -7.42 28.23
N VAL A 44 3.96 -7.83 26.96
CA VAL A 44 2.91 -7.63 25.95
C VAL A 44 2.35 -8.93 25.38
N CYS A 45 2.56 -10.05 26.07
CA CYS A 45 1.92 -11.32 25.73
C CYS A 45 0.44 -11.30 26.12
N ASN A 46 -0.40 -10.69 25.29
CA ASN A 46 -1.82 -10.47 25.53
C ASN A 46 -2.71 -10.94 24.35
N GLU A 47 -4.03 -10.80 24.52
CA GLU A 47 -5.01 -11.22 23.50
C GLU A 47 -4.87 -10.45 22.19
N SER A 48 -4.53 -9.17 22.22
CA SER A 48 -4.34 -8.35 21.02
C SER A 48 -3.17 -8.87 20.17
N VAL A 49 -2.05 -9.19 20.84
CA VAL A 49 -0.87 -9.76 20.19
C VAL A 49 -1.14 -11.18 19.71
N LEU A 50 -1.85 -12.00 20.50
CA LEU A 50 -2.24 -13.34 20.08
C LEU A 50 -3.11 -13.31 18.81
N ALA A 51 -4.10 -12.42 18.76
CA ALA A 51 -4.95 -12.25 17.59
C ALA A 51 -4.14 -11.79 16.37
N PHE A 52 -3.21 -10.85 16.55
CA PHE A 52 -2.32 -10.40 15.51
C PHE A 52 -1.45 -11.55 14.96
N LEU A 53 -0.81 -12.35 15.82
CA LEU A 53 0.05 -13.46 15.43
C LEU A 53 -0.71 -14.57 14.69
N LYS A 54 -1.93 -14.90 15.13
CA LYS A 54 -2.81 -15.86 14.41
C LYS A 54 -3.08 -15.43 12.98
N ASP A 55 -3.19 -14.12 12.75
CA ASP A 55 -3.40 -13.57 11.40
C ASP A 55 -2.15 -13.66 10.51
N GLN A 56 -0.96 -13.85 11.10
CA GLN A 56 0.31 -13.97 10.36
C GLN A 56 0.63 -15.41 9.93
N THR A 57 -0.12 -16.41 10.38
CA THR A 57 0.13 -17.81 9.98
C THR A 57 -0.26 -18.02 8.52
N ILE A 58 0.60 -18.67 7.76
CA ILE A 58 0.37 -19.03 6.36
C ILE A 58 0.90 -20.41 6.04
N ASN A 59 0.33 -21.05 5.01
CA ASN A 59 0.82 -22.28 4.44
C ASN A 59 0.98 -22.13 2.92
N LEU A 60 2.17 -21.79 2.48
CA LEU A 60 2.48 -21.55 1.06
C LEU A 60 2.38 -22.83 0.20
N ASN A 61 2.21 -23.99 0.82
CA ASN A 61 2.01 -25.26 0.16
C ASN A 61 0.55 -25.73 0.13
N ALA A 62 -0.40 -24.86 0.44
CA ALA A 62 -1.83 -25.11 0.27
C ALA A 62 -2.24 -25.04 -1.21
N THR A 63 -1.43 -25.58 -2.10
CA THR A 63 -1.63 -25.66 -3.54
C THR A 63 -2.47 -26.90 -3.90
N PHE A 64 -2.76 -27.07 -5.18
CA PHE A 64 -3.60 -28.13 -5.70
C PHE A 64 -3.18 -29.53 -5.22
N TYR A 65 -1.87 -29.81 -5.19
CA TYR A 65 -1.33 -31.05 -4.63
C TYR A 65 -0.61 -30.75 -3.31
N LYS A 66 -1.27 -30.97 -2.19
CA LYS A 66 -0.74 -30.62 -0.86
C LYS A 66 0.42 -31.50 -0.39
N ASN A 67 0.53 -32.71 -0.93
CA ASN A 67 1.58 -33.64 -0.55
C ASN A 67 2.57 -33.89 -1.69
N TRP A 68 3.75 -33.35 -1.49
CA TRP A 68 4.83 -33.45 -2.46
C TRP A 68 5.27 -34.89 -2.74
N GLN A 69 5.30 -35.76 -1.71
CA GLN A 69 5.73 -37.14 -1.87
C GLN A 69 4.78 -37.91 -2.79
N ASP A 70 3.49 -37.64 -2.71
CA ASP A 70 2.51 -38.28 -3.58
C ASP A 70 2.67 -37.79 -5.03
N VAL A 71 2.96 -36.52 -5.23
CA VAL A 71 3.20 -35.98 -6.58
C VAL A 71 4.41 -36.64 -7.23
N ILE A 72 5.49 -36.85 -6.48
CA ILE A 72 6.68 -37.56 -6.98
C ILE A 72 6.39 -39.02 -7.29
N SER A 73 5.58 -39.69 -6.46
CA SER A 73 5.29 -41.12 -6.59
C SER A 73 4.23 -41.43 -7.66
N LYS A 74 3.31 -40.49 -7.93
CA LYS A 74 2.24 -40.67 -8.93
C LYS A 74 2.77 -40.61 -10.36
N THR A 75 2.19 -41.43 -11.21
CA THR A 75 2.41 -41.37 -12.65
C THR A 75 1.72 -40.13 -13.24
N ARG A 76 2.14 -39.71 -14.44
CA ARG A 76 1.48 -38.58 -15.16
C ARG A 76 0.01 -38.84 -15.44
N LEU A 77 -0.36 -40.11 -15.66
CA LEU A 77 -1.75 -40.50 -15.89
C LEU A 77 -2.58 -40.29 -14.63
N GLU A 78 -2.08 -40.71 -13.47
CA GLU A 78 -2.75 -40.53 -12.18
C GLU A 78 -2.92 -39.04 -11.86
N LEU A 79 -1.90 -38.19 -12.06
CA LEU A 79 -1.99 -36.74 -11.88
C LEU A 79 -3.02 -36.13 -12.83
N ALA A 80 -3.06 -36.56 -14.09
CA ALA A 80 -4.04 -36.08 -15.06
C ALA A 80 -5.47 -36.52 -14.68
N ILE A 81 -5.65 -37.74 -14.16
CA ILE A 81 -6.93 -38.22 -13.66
C ILE A 81 -7.38 -37.39 -12.45
N ASP A 82 -6.50 -37.12 -11.51
CA ASP A 82 -6.78 -36.26 -10.35
C ASP A 82 -7.25 -34.86 -10.78
N GLN A 83 -6.62 -34.26 -11.78
CA GLN A 83 -7.05 -32.99 -12.33
C GLN A 83 -8.43 -33.08 -13.00
N VAL A 84 -8.67 -34.11 -13.78
CA VAL A 84 -10.00 -34.34 -14.40
C VAL A 84 -11.07 -34.44 -13.33
N PHE A 85 -10.84 -35.20 -12.26
CA PHE A 85 -11.78 -35.33 -11.14
C PHE A 85 -12.01 -33.96 -10.46
N HIS A 86 -10.95 -33.21 -10.21
CA HIS A 86 -11.07 -31.85 -9.65
C HIS A 86 -11.97 -30.95 -10.52
N TYR A 87 -11.69 -30.87 -11.81
CA TYR A 87 -12.48 -30.02 -12.70
C TYR A 87 -13.91 -30.51 -12.91
N LEU A 88 -14.14 -31.82 -12.94
CA LEU A 88 -15.49 -32.37 -13.00
C LEU A 88 -16.31 -32.07 -11.74
N THR A 89 -15.68 -32.14 -10.57
CA THR A 89 -16.37 -31.86 -9.29
C THR A 89 -16.56 -30.37 -9.03
N THR A 90 -15.66 -29.53 -9.54
CA THR A 90 -15.71 -28.08 -9.34
C THR A 90 -16.64 -27.38 -10.35
N TYR A 91 -16.57 -27.75 -11.62
CA TYR A 91 -17.25 -27.05 -12.71
C TYR A 91 -18.35 -27.87 -13.40
N GLY A 92 -18.45 -29.15 -13.12
CA GLY A 92 -19.26 -30.03 -13.96
C GLY A 92 -20.50 -30.59 -13.28
N THR A 93 -21.46 -30.84 -13.87
CA THR A 93 -22.37 -31.93 -14.19
C THR A 93 -22.92 -32.75 -13.00
N GLY A 94 -23.03 -32.20 -11.77
CA GLY A 94 -23.80 -32.85 -10.68
C GLY A 94 -23.08 -33.99 -9.93
N PHE A 95 -21.80 -34.20 -10.15
CA PHE A 95 -20.98 -35.00 -9.25
C PHE A 95 -20.51 -34.13 -8.08
N SER A 96 -20.94 -34.46 -6.87
CA SER A 96 -20.48 -33.77 -5.66
C SER A 96 -19.66 -34.74 -4.81
N LEU A 97 -18.38 -34.53 -4.70
CA LEU A 97 -17.49 -35.13 -3.71
C LEU A 97 -17.21 -34.14 -2.55
N GLY A 98 -18.21 -33.40 -2.10
CA GLY A 98 -18.03 -32.32 -1.13
C GLY A 98 -17.71 -30.99 -1.78
N ASN A 99 -16.78 -30.20 -1.21
CA ASN A 99 -16.41 -28.86 -1.67
C ASN A 99 -15.43 -28.84 -2.87
N GLY A 100 -15.46 -29.82 -3.72
CA GLY A 100 -14.50 -30.03 -4.80
C GLY A 100 -13.43 -31.07 -4.42
N TYR A 101 -13.01 -31.86 -5.40
CA TYR A 101 -11.94 -32.83 -5.18
C TYR A 101 -10.59 -32.12 -5.22
N VAL A 102 -9.91 -32.09 -4.10
CA VAL A 102 -8.50 -31.70 -4.03
C VAL A 102 -7.69 -33.00 -3.85
N PRO A 103 -6.82 -33.34 -4.79
CA PRO A 103 -6.02 -34.57 -4.63
C PRO A 103 -5.13 -34.40 -3.41
N ASN A 104 -5.25 -35.44 -2.55
CA ASN A 104 -4.37 -35.66 -1.43
C ASN A 104 -4.48 -34.74 -0.22
N ASP A 105 -4.91 -35.32 0.84
CA ASP A 105 -5.08 -34.79 2.21
C ASP A 105 -3.95 -35.24 3.14
N GLY A 106 -2.87 -35.80 2.59
CA GLY A 106 -1.72 -36.26 3.36
C GLY A 106 -1.01 -35.11 4.07
N GLU A 107 -0.14 -35.50 5.00
CA GLU A 107 0.66 -34.52 5.74
C GLU A 107 1.47 -33.64 4.80
N ASN A 108 1.47 -32.34 5.07
CA ASN A 108 2.30 -31.37 4.33
C ASN A 108 3.77 -31.57 4.74
N ASN A 109 4.57 -32.10 3.82
CA ASN A 109 6.01 -32.34 4.03
C ASN A 109 6.85 -31.08 3.69
N ALA A 110 6.28 -29.88 3.75
CA ALA A 110 7.02 -28.66 3.55
C ALA A 110 8.15 -28.52 4.58
N PRO A 111 9.30 -27.96 4.19
CA PRO A 111 10.36 -27.64 5.12
C PRO A 111 9.87 -26.76 6.26
N THR A 112 10.40 -26.98 7.46
CA THR A 112 10.17 -26.08 8.59
C THR A 112 10.78 -24.73 8.28
N ILE A 113 10.08 -23.64 8.62
CA ILE A 113 10.59 -22.28 8.45
C ILE A 113 11.72 -22.05 9.46
N GLU A 114 12.88 -21.68 8.96
CA GLU A 114 14.02 -21.22 9.75
C GLU A 114 14.14 -19.71 9.64
N PHE A 115 13.65 -18.97 10.62
CA PHE A 115 13.75 -17.51 10.63
C PHE A 115 15.18 -17.10 10.98
N LYS A 116 15.84 -16.43 10.03
CA LYS A 116 17.17 -15.82 10.27
C LYS A 116 17.05 -14.50 11.04
N ASN A 117 15.95 -13.79 10.85
CA ASN A 117 15.66 -12.50 11.50
C ASN A 117 14.24 -12.54 12.04
N PHE A 118 14.06 -12.06 13.27
CA PHE A 118 12.76 -11.96 13.91
C PHE A 118 12.32 -10.51 13.98
N LYS A 119 11.04 -10.27 13.73
CA LYS A 119 10.42 -9.00 14.10
C LYS A 119 10.15 -8.99 15.59
N VAL A 120 10.39 -7.85 16.25
CA VAL A 120 10.22 -7.74 17.67
C VAL A 120 9.00 -6.88 17.98
N ILE A 121 8.06 -7.40 18.78
CA ILE A 121 6.95 -6.60 19.31
C ILE A 121 7.35 -6.14 20.71
N MET A 122 7.56 -4.82 20.84
CA MET A 122 8.00 -4.19 22.10
C MET A 122 6.83 -3.59 22.88
N PRO A 123 6.98 -3.46 24.21
CA PRO A 123 6.03 -2.71 25.01
C PRO A 123 6.09 -1.22 24.65
N ILE A 124 4.93 -0.57 24.68
CA ILE A 124 4.80 0.87 24.52
C ILE A 124 3.85 1.43 25.58
N SER A 125 4.13 2.63 26.07
CA SER A 125 3.19 3.37 26.91
C SER A 125 2.04 3.96 26.07
N SER A 126 0.92 4.28 26.73
CA SER A 126 -0.21 4.95 26.06
C SER A 126 0.20 6.32 25.52
N ASP A 127 1.05 7.03 26.25
CA ASP A 127 1.55 8.36 25.86
C ASP A 127 2.45 8.28 24.62
N ASP A 128 3.41 7.37 24.61
CA ASP A 128 4.32 7.20 23.46
C ASP A 128 3.58 6.71 22.21
N LEU A 129 2.58 5.83 22.37
CA LEU A 129 1.75 5.38 21.26
C LEU A 129 0.90 6.53 20.70
N PHE A 130 0.36 7.38 21.59
CA PHE A 130 -0.35 8.59 21.19
C PHE A 130 0.57 9.50 20.38
N ASP A 131 1.79 9.74 20.85
CA ASP A 131 2.74 10.61 20.16
C ASP A 131 3.13 10.06 18.77
N ARG A 132 3.32 8.75 18.62
CA ARG A 132 3.55 8.11 17.29
C ARG A 132 2.35 8.31 16.38
N CYS A 133 1.14 8.04 16.83
CA CYS A 133 -0.08 8.24 16.08
C CYS A 133 -0.27 9.72 15.67
N TRP A 134 -0.06 10.62 16.63
CA TRP A 134 -0.17 12.07 16.40
C TRP A 134 0.84 12.58 15.38
N ASN A 135 2.11 12.19 15.51
CA ASN A 135 3.18 12.56 14.59
C ASN A 135 2.89 12.08 13.15
N MET A 136 2.35 10.87 13.00
CA MET A 136 1.95 10.36 11.70
C MET A 136 0.84 11.21 11.05
N LEU A 137 -0.17 11.66 11.81
CA LEU A 137 -1.22 12.55 11.31
C LEU A 137 -0.67 13.94 10.93
N CYS A 138 0.32 14.43 11.66
CA CYS A 138 0.95 15.73 11.46
C CYS A 138 2.03 15.73 10.37
N SER A 139 2.61 14.58 10.01
CA SER A 139 3.67 14.47 8.98
C SER A 139 3.19 14.89 7.58
N GLY A 140 1.89 14.78 7.32
CA GLY A 140 1.28 15.08 6.02
C GLY A 140 1.38 13.94 5.01
N VAL A 141 1.80 12.74 5.42
CA VAL A 141 1.70 11.53 4.60
C VAL A 141 0.23 11.23 4.29
N ALA A 142 -0.07 10.88 3.05
CA ALA A 142 -1.41 10.41 2.69
C ALA A 142 -1.54 8.94 3.09
N LEU A 143 -2.45 8.64 4.01
CA LEU A 143 -2.68 7.31 4.58
C LEU A 143 -3.78 6.55 3.82
N LYS A 144 -3.69 5.24 3.75
CA LYS A 144 -4.82 4.35 3.38
C LYS A 144 -5.94 4.59 4.39
N GLU A 145 -7.18 4.36 3.96
CA GLU A 145 -8.35 4.67 4.78
C GLU A 145 -8.35 3.91 6.11
N ASP A 146 -8.03 2.63 6.08
CA ASP A 146 -7.96 1.77 7.25
C ASP A 146 -6.83 2.13 8.21
N THR A 147 -5.65 2.48 7.70
CA THR A 147 -4.52 2.99 8.50
C THR A 147 -4.89 4.32 9.13
N MET A 148 -5.47 5.22 8.36
CA MET A 148 -5.92 6.53 8.83
C MET A 148 -6.95 6.40 9.94
N GLN A 149 -7.94 5.52 9.77
CA GLN A 149 -8.96 5.29 10.80
C GLN A 149 -8.35 4.70 12.07
N ALA A 150 -7.51 3.65 11.97
CA ALA A 150 -6.89 3.04 13.15
C ALA A 150 -6.06 4.04 13.96
N VAL A 151 -5.28 4.89 13.29
CA VAL A 151 -4.44 5.93 13.92
C VAL A 151 -5.32 7.04 14.51
N ALA A 152 -6.33 7.51 13.77
CA ALA A 152 -7.21 8.58 14.21
C ALA A 152 -8.13 8.14 15.37
N ASP A 153 -8.67 6.91 15.32
CA ASP A 153 -9.52 6.38 16.38
C ASP A 153 -8.78 6.29 17.71
N TYR A 154 -7.50 5.89 17.69
CA TYR A 154 -6.68 5.89 18.88
C TYR A 154 -6.47 7.30 19.44
N VAL A 155 -6.16 8.28 18.59
CA VAL A 155 -6.03 9.69 18.99
C VAL A 155 -7.34 10.23 19.53
N ILE A 156 -8.48 9.94 18.89
CA ILE A 156 -9.81 10.36 19.36
C ILE A 156 -10.10 9.80 20.76
N GLU A 157 -9.81 8.52 20.97
CA GLU A 157 -10.02 7.88 22.27
C GLU A 157 -9.21 8.57 23.39
N GLU A 158 -7.93 8.87 23.13
CA GLU A 158 -7.09 9.57 24.08
C GLU A 158 -7.54 11.02 24.34
N VAL A 159 -8.09 11.69 23.31
CA VAL A 159 -8.70 13.03 23.49
C VAL A 159 -9.96 12.95 24.36
N ILE A 160 -10.80 11.94 24.19
CA ILE A 160 -11.96 11.71 25.06
C ILE A 160 -11.51 11.43 26.49
N ASN A 161 -10.37 10.78 26.68
CA ASN A 161 -9.75 10.52 27.99
C ASN A 161 -9.02 11.74 28.58
N GLY A 162 -9.04 12.89 27.92
CA GLY A 162 -8.54 14.17 28.43
C GLY A 162 -7.26 14.69 27.80
N LYS A 163 -6.69 14.01 26.80
CA LYS A 163 -5.56 14.55 26.03
C LYS A 163 -5.99 15.77 25.22
N MET A 164 -5.11 16.76 25.15
CA MET A 164 -5.34 17.99 24.38
C MET A 164 -4.65 17.88 23.01
N ILE A 165 -5.33 18.27 21.94
CA ILE A 165 -4.77 18.32 20.59
C ILE A 165 -5.02 19.69 19.94
N ASN A 166 -4.12 20.09 19.04
CA ASN A 166 -4.35 21.19 18.12
C ASN A 166 -4.66 20.64 16.72
N VAL A 167 -5.94 20.62 16.35
CA VAL A 167 -6.36 20.06 15.05
C VAL A 167 -5.74 20.76 13.85
N ASP A 168 -5.31 22.02 13.97
CA ASP A 168 -4.68 22.77 12.87
C ASP A 168 -3.27 22.23 12.55
N SER A 169 -2.64 21.47 13.47
CA SER A 169 -1.37 20.78 13.22
C SER A 169 -1.52 19.57 12.30
N ILE A 170 -2.73 19.03 12.14
CA ILE A 170 -2.98 17.86 11.30
C ILE A 170 -2.86 18.24 9.82
N LYS A 171 -1.77 17.80 9.17
CA LYS A 171 -1.55 18.03 7.74
C LYS A 171 -2.30 17.03 6.85
N ASN A 172 -2.61 15.83 7.35
CA ASN A 172 -3.45 14.86 6.66
C ASN A 172 -4.92 15.33 6.68
N ARG A 173 -5.39 15.83 5.55
CA ARG A 173 -6.73 16.45 5.47
C ARG A 173 -7.89 15.47 5.59
N GLU A 174 -7.70 14.20 5.26
CA GLU A 174 -8.73 13.16 5.42
C GLU A 174 -8.89 12.86 6.90
N ALA A 175 -7.79 12.67 7.63
CA ALA A 175 -7.79 12.48 9.08
C ALA A 175 -8.32 13.70 9.84
N LEU A 176 -7.92 14.91 9.44
CA LEU A 176 -8.46 16.16 10.02
C LEU A 176 -9.99 16.17 10.01
N ILE A 177 -10.58 15.86 8.85
CA ILE A 177 -12.05 15.90 8.69
C ILE A 177 -12.72 14.76 9.46
N TYR A 178 -12.12 13.59 9.48
CA TYR A 178 -12.61 12.44 10.25
C TYR A 178 -12.64 12.76 11.76
N ILE A 179 -11.53 13.24 12.31
CA ILE A 179 -11.39 13.62 13.73
C ILE A 179 -12.35 14.77 14.08
N CYS A 180 -12.40 15.83 13.27
CA CYS A 180 -13.32 16.94 13.46
C CYS A 180 -14.78 16.49 13.40
N GLY A 181 -15.10 15.51 12.56
CA GLY A 181 -16.44 14.94 12.44
C GLY A 181 -16.91 14.24 13.72
N ILE A 182 -16.05 13.43 14.33
CA ILE A 182 -16.35 12.65 15.53
C ILE A 182 -16.34 13.53 16.78
N LEU A 183 -15.29 14.36 16.95
CA LEU A 183 -15.15 15.25 18.10
C LEU A 183 -16.03 16.51 18.01
N ASN A 184 -16.77 16.68 16.93
CA ASN A 184 -17.60 17.85 16.63
C ASN A 184 -16.84 19.19 16.70
N ILE A 185 -15.59 19.20 16.23
CA ILE A 185 -14.74 20.38 16.13
C ILE A 185 -14.97 21.05 14.76
N TRP A 186 -15.08 22.38 14.73
CA TRP A 186 -15.36 23.14 13.52
C TRP A 186 -14.08 23.82 13.02
N PRO A 187 -13.53 23.40 11.84
CA PRO A 187 -12.31 24.00 11.30
C PRO A 187 -12.51 25.48 10.93
N GLU A 188 -11.50 26.31 11.18
CA GLU A 188 -11.56 27.73 10.80
C GLU A 188 -11.39 27.96 9.31
N ASN A 189 -10.64 27.11 8.60
CA ASN A 189 -10.44 27.22 7.17
C ASN A 189 -11.72 26.91 6.38
N ALA A 190 -12.13 27.82 5.49
CA ALA A 190 -13.37 27.67 4.70
C ALA A 190 -13.47 26.36 3.90
N HIS A 191 -12.36 25.87 3.32
CA HIS A 191 -12.35 24.61 2.58
C HIS A 191 -12.48 23.41 3.51
N ASN A 192 -11.82 23.42 4.66
CA ASN A 192 -11.93 22.35 5.65
C ASN A 192 -13.32 22.34 6.29
N LEU A 193 -13.89 23.51 6.58
CA LEU A 193 -15.26 23.63 7.05
C LEU A 193 -16.25 23.04 6.03
N PHE A 194 -16.11 23.37 4.76
CA PHE A 194 -16.97 22.79 3.73
C PHE A 194 -16.76 21.28 3.54
N ARG A 195 -15.54 20.80 3.67
CA ARG A 195 -15.25 19.36 3.70
C ARG A 195 -15.95 18.64 4.85
N LEU A 196 -15.95 19.23 6.05
CA LEU A 196 -16.65 18.67 7.20
C LEU A 196 -18.17 18.60 6.95
N ILE A 197 -18.75 19.65 6.35
CA ILE A 197 -20.17 19.64 5.94
C ILE A 197 -20.45 18.53 4.92
N MET A 198 -19.57 18.39 3.92
CA MET A 198 -19.67 17.31 2.94
C MET A 198 -19.56 15.94 3.59
N TYR A 199 -18.59 15.74 4.49
CA TYR A 199 -18.42 14.49 5.22
C TYR A 199 -19.64 14.14 6.07
N LYS A 200 -20.19 15.08 6.84
CA LYS A 200 -21.41 14.89 7.63
C LYS A 200 -22.63 14.54 6.77
N THR A 201 -22.65 14.92 5.48
CA THR A 201 -23.77 14.68 4.57
C THR A 201 -23.57 13.41 3.75
N THR A 202 -22.38 13.14 3.24
CA THR A 202 -22.13 12.10 2.22
C THR A 202 -21.20 10.98 2.69
N GLY A 203 -20.54 11.14 3.84
CA GLY A 203 -19.46 10.27 4.31
C GLY A 203 -18.12 10.49 3.62
N ASP A 204 -18.04 11.34 2.57
CA ASP A 204 -16.82 11.56 1.82
C ASP A 204 -15.97 12.69 2.47
N THR A 205 -14.73 12.42 2.82
CA THR A 205 -13.80 13.41 3.40
C THR A 205 -13.25 14.42 2.38
N MET A 206 -13.57 14.26 1.11
CA MET A 206 -13.09 15.13 0.02
C MET A 206 -14.21 15.82 -0.74
N ILE A 207 -13.91 17.06 -1.17
CA ILE A 207 -14.81 17.79 -2.05
C ILE A 207 -14.48 17.44 -3.50
N VAL A 208 -15.35 16.68 -4.15
CA VAL A 208 -15.29 16.39 -5.58
C VAL A 208 -16.47 17.07 -6.27
N ASN A 209 -16.22 18.06 -7.11
CA ASN A 209 -17.27 18.82 -7.78
C ASN A 209 -17.69 18.12 -9.09
N ASN A 210 -18.54 17.11 -8.97
CA ASN A 210 -19.09 16.35 -10.09
C ASN A 210 -20.55 15.95 -9.84
N ASP A 211 -21.20 15.38 -10.86
CA ASP A 211 -22.62 15.00 -10.81
C ASP A 211 -22.90 13.89 -9.80
N ASN A 212 -21.96 12.96 -9.60
CA ASN A 212 -22.12 11.90 -8.61
C ASN A 212 -22.20 12.47 -7.18
N THR A 213 -21.32 13.41 -6.84
CA THR A 213 -21.35 14.09 -5.52
C THR A 213 -22.61 14.92 -5.35
N ILE A 214 -23.06 15.62 -6.42
CA ILE A 214 -24.33 16.34 -6.43
C ILE A 214 -25.49 15.37 -6.17
N HIS A 215 -25.49 14.20 -6.79
CA HIS A 215 -26.48 13.17 -6.59
C HIS A 215 -26.47 12.65 -5.15
N LYS A 216 -25.30 12.31 -4.59
CA LYS A 216 -25.16 11.90 -3.18
C LYS A 216 -25.79 12.93 -2.21
N ILE A 217 -25.51 14.22 -2.40
CA ILE A 217 -26.10 15.28 -1.58
C ILE A 217 -27.63 15.27 -1.72
N LYS A 218 -28.17 15.15 -2.94
CA LYS A 218 -29.61 15.18 -3.20
C LYS A 218 -30.37 14.02 -2.56
N ILE A 219 -29.74 12.84 -2.46
CA ILE A 219 -30.36 11.64 -1.87
C ILE A 219 -30.02 11.42 -0.39
N ALA A 220 -29.25 12.32 0.23
CA ALA A 220 -28.76 12.15 1.60
C ALA A 220 -29.87 12.10 2.67
N GLY A 221 -31.08 12.51 2.36
CA GLY A 221 -32.21 12.43 3.28
C GLY A 221 -31.95 13.16 4.61
N ASN A 222 -32.11 12.45 5.73
CA ASN A 222 -31.88 12.99 7.08
C ASN A 222 -30.43 13.34 7.36
N SER A 223 -29.46 12.81 6.60
CA SER A 223 -28.04 13.09 6.78
C SER A 223 -27.63 14.43 6.16
N VAL A 224 -28.54 15.12 5.45
CA VAL A 224 -28.21 16.42 4.86
C VAL A 224 -27.89 17.44 5.96
N PHE A 225 -26.77 18.14 5.78
CA PHE A 225 -26.34 19.16 6.74
C PHE A 225 -27.29 20.35 6.78
N ASP A 226 -27.57 20.83 8.01
CA ASP A 226 -28.40 22.02 8.26
C ASP A 226 -27.54 23.29 8.34
N PHE A 227 -27.50 24.05 7.24
CA PHE A 227 -26.77 25.33 7.17
C PHE A 227 -27.34 26.42 8.08
N ASN A 228 -28.58 26.28 8.58
CA ASN A 228 -29.15 27.25 9.50
C ASN A 228 -28.52 27.17 10.90
N LYS A 229 -27.78 26.08 11.22
CA LYS A 229 -27.02 25.93 12.46
C LYS A 229 -25.67 26.65 12.45
N LEU A 230 -25.25 27.16 11.29
CA LEU A 230 -23.98 27.87 11.17
C LEU A 230 -24.10 29.30 11.69
N SER A 231 -23.03 29.77 12.34
CA SER A 231 -22.89 31.18 12.72
C SER A 231 -22.78 32.10 11.49
N ASP A 232 -23.04 33.39 11.67
CA ASP A 232 -22.83 34.38 10.60
C ASP A 232 -21.38 34.46 10.17
N ALA A 233 -20.43 34.23 11.07
CA ALA A 233 -19.00 34.14 10.78
C ALA A 233 -18.68 32.91 9.88
N ASP A 234 -19.27 31.75 10.13
CA ASP A 234 -19.10 30.56 9.30
C ASP A 234 -19.70 30.75 7.91
N LEU A 235 -20.90 31.34 7.84
CA LEU A 235 -21.52 31.67 6.57
C LEU A 235 -20.67 32.70 5.77
N ALA A 236 -20.08 33.68 6.43
CA ALA A 236 -19.16 34.63 5.80
C ALA A 236 -17.90 33.92 5.27
N ARG A 237 -17.31 33.01 6.06
CA ARG A 237 -16.17 32.17 5.64
C ARG A 237 -16.49 31.31 4.42
N LEU A 238 -17.58 30.54 4.45
CA LEU A 238 -18.03 29.70 3.35
C LEU A 238 -18.37 30.50 2.09
N SER A 239 -18.85 31.73 2.23
CA SER A 239 -19.16 32.60 1.09
C SER A 239 -17.94 32.91 0.22
N SER A 240 -16.73 32.86 0.79
CA SER A 240 -15.48 33.08 0.05
C SER A 240 -15.19 32.01 -1.00
N ILE A 241 -15.71 30.80 -0.82
CA ILE A 241 -15.53 29.64 -1.72
C ILE A 241 -16.81 29.24 -2.46
N PHE A 242 -17.93 29.95 -2.22
CA PHE A 242 -19.24 29.59 -2.75
C PHE A 242 -19.27 29.46 -4.28
N LEU A 243 -18.70 30.42 -5.01
CA LEU A 243 -18.72 30.40 -6.48
C LEU A 243 -17.91 29.23 -7.05
N ARG A 244 -16.84 28.84 -6.37
CA ARG A 244 -16.01 27.68 -6.76
C ARG A 244 -16.78 26.36 -6.67
N TYR A 245 -17.65 26.21 -5.68
CA TYR A 245 -18.44 25.00 -5.41
C TYR A 245 -19.95 25.24 -5.55
N LYS A 246 -20.35 26.20 -6.38
CA LYS A 246 -21.73 26.68 -6.51
C LYS A 246 -22.75 25.54 -6.67
N ASN A 247 -22.45 24.56 -7.54
CA ASN A 247 -23.38 23.46 -7.81
C ASN A 247 -23.57 22.55 -6.59
N LEU A 248 -22.51 22.29 -5.81
CA LEU A 248 -22.59 21.52 -4.57
C LEU A 248 -23.41 22.26 -3.51
N PHE A 249 -23.15 23.56 -3.29
CA PHE A 249 -23.98 24.37 -2.37
C PHE A 249 -25.46 24.40 -2.77
N ILE A 250 -25.75 24.52 -4.07
CA ILE A 250 -27.13 24.51 -4.57
C ILE A 250 -27.80 23.15 -4.35
N ALA A 251 -27.06 22.04 -4.45
CA ALA A 251 -27.60 20.71 -4.24
C ALA A 251 -28.24 20.53 -2.86
N PHE A 252 -27.73 21.19 -1.82
CA PHE A 252 -28.32 21.15 -0.47
C PHE A 252 -29.75 21.70 -0.36
N LYS A 253 -30.22 22.46 -1.35
CA LYS A 253 -31.62 22.94 -1.40
C LYS A 253 -32.63 21.86 -1.77
N HIS A 254 -32.18 20.75 -2.35
CA HIS A 254 -33.09 19.70 -2.83
C HIS A 254 -33.71 18.85 -1.70
N ASN A 255 -33.13 18.87 -0.51
CA ASN A 255 -33.57 18.08 0.64
C ASN A 255 -34.54 18.85 1.57
N GLN A 256 -35.28 19.83 1.05
CA GLN A 256 -36.12 20.73 1.84
C GLN A 256 -37.16 20.04 2.74
N HIS A 257 -37.56 18.81 2.44
CA HIS A 257 -38.47 18.01 3.28
C HIS A 257 -37.82 17.54 4.59
N TYR A 258 -36.47 17.44 4.60
CA TYR A 258 -35.70 17.05 5.78
C TYR A 258 -35.08 18.28 6.44
N VAL A 259 -34.42 19.14 5.66
CA VAL A 259 -33.83 20.41 6.12
C VAL A 259 -34.02 21.49 5.07
N ASP A 260 -34.65 22.59 5.44
CA ASP A 260 -34.81 23.73 4.54
C ASP A 260 -33.60 24.65 4.57
N ASN A 261 -32.64 24.39 3.69
CA ASN A 261 -31.40 25.18 3.53
C ASN A 261 -31.56 26.39 2.59
N ARG A 262 -32.75 26.68 2.07
CA ARG A 262 -32.94 27.74 1.04
C ARG A 262 -32.51 29.11 1.53
N SER A 263 -32.88 29.48 2.74
CA SER A 263 -32.55 30.80 3.33
C SER A 263 -31.03 30.96 3.49
N ALA A 264 -30.37 29.98 4.16
CA ALA A 264 -28.94 30.01 4.41
C ALA A 264 -28.11 30.00 3.12
N ILE A 265 -28.46 29.14 2.13
CA ILE A 265 -27.76 29.09 0.84
C ILE A 265 -27.96 30.39 0.04
N ASN A 266 -29.14 31.03 0.10
CA ASN A 266 -29.36 32.31 -0.53
C ASN A 266 -28.55 33.43 0.16
N LYS A 267 -28.40 33.41 1.49
CA LYS A 267 -27.53 34.29 2.25
C LYS A 267 -26.07 34.13 1.83
N LEU A 268 -25.58 32.88 1.76
CA LEU A 268 -24.25 32.54 1.24
C LEU A 268 -24.02 33.14 -0.17
N ARG A 269 -24.98 32.97 -1.09
CA ARG A 269 -24.90 33.49 -2.45
C ARG A 269 -24.78 35.00 -2.46
N LYS A 270 -25.58 35.71 -1.63
CA LYS A 270 -25.50 37.19 -1.53
C LYS A 270 -24.13 37.62 -0.97
N LEU A 271 -23.66 36.98 0.10
CA LEU A 271 -22.34 37.26 0.68
C LEU A 271 -21.19 36.99 -0.30
N ALA A 272 -21.32 35.95 -1.15
CA ALA A 272 -20.29 35.59 -2.13
C ALA A 272 -20.03 36.68 -3.16
N VAL A 273 -21.00 37.52 -3.49
CA VAL A 273 -20.80 38.68 -4.40
C VAL A 273 -19.69 39.58 -3.85
N LYS A 274 -19.60 39.77 -2.54
CA LYS A 274 -18.64 40.61 -1.86
C LYS A 274 -17.39 39.88 -1.39
N ASN A 275 -17.53 38.63 -0.93
CA ASN A 275 -16.48 37.91 -0.22
C ASN A 275 -15.76 36.86 -1.09
N HIS A 276 -16.18 36.63 -2.35
CA HIS A 276 -15.59 35.61 -3.19
C HIS A 276 -14.10 35.83 -3.42
N LYS A 277 -13.33 34.80 -3.16
CA LYS A 277 -11.90 34.74 -3.49
C LYS A 277 -11.71 33.87 -4.72
N PRO A 278 -11.32 34.42 -5.89
CA PRO A 278 -11.06 33.62 -7.08
C PRO A 278 -9.90 32.65 -6.81
N PHE A 279 -9.96 31.51 -7.49
CA PHE A 279 -8.86 30.55 -7.44
C PHE A 279 -7.63 31.16 -8.14
N LYS A 280 -6.53 31.21 -7.43
CA LYS A 280 -5.22 31.48 -8.00
C LYS A 280 -4.41 30.19 -7.89
N ALA A 281 -3.82 29.74 -8.99
CA ALA A 281 -2.87 28.65 -8.95
C ALA A 281 -1.71 29.02 -8.02
N GLY A 282 -1.35 28.09 -7.14
CA GLY A 282 -0.21 28.28 -6.25
C GLY A 282 1.11 28.10 -6.99
N PHE A 283 2.21 28.48 -6.35
CA PHE A 283 3.57 28.37 -6.88
C PHE A 283 3.84 26.99 -7.49
N TRP A 284 3.62 25.93 -6.72
CA TRP A 284 3.87 24.54 -7.14
C TRP A 284 2.94 24.04 -8.24
N GLN A 285 1.76 24.64 -8.42
CA GLN A 285 0.84 24.26 -9.49
C GLN A 285 1.27 24.83 -10.84
N THR A 286 2.00 25.94 -10.84
CA THR A 286 2.51 26.60 -12.04
C THR A 286 3.97 26.27 -12.35
N LEU A 287 4.63 25.48 -11.52
CA LEU A 287 6.06 25.18 -11.59
C LEU A 287 6.57 24.81 -13.00
N PHE A 288 5.81 23.99 -13.73
CA PHE A 288 6.19 23.52 -15.06
C PHE A 288 5.56 24.32 -16.23
N SER A 289 4.61 25.18 -15.97
CA SER A 289 3.99 26.06 -16.98
C SER A 289 4.59 27.46 -17.00
N GLU A 290 5.14 27.88 -15.86
CA GLU A 290 5.78 29.18 -15.67
C GLU A 290 7.16 28.94 -15.05
N PRO A 291 8.27 29.03 -15.83
CA PRO A 291 9.61 28.82 -15.28
C PRO A 291 9.90 29.71 -14.08
N LYS A 292 10.42 29.12 -13.01
CA LYS A 292 10.82 29.78 -11.76
C LYS A 292 12.32 29.73 -11.62
N SER A 293 12.92 30.70 -10.95
CA SER A 293 14.36 30.64 -10.63
C SER A 293 14.65 29.58 -9.55
N ALA A 294 15.90 29.15 -9.46
CA ALA A 294 16.33 28.21 -8.44
C ALA A 294 16.13 28.77 -7.02
N GLU A 295 16.35 30.07 -6.85
CA GLU A 295 16.15 30.81 -5.59
C GLU A 295 14.69 30.80 -5.17
N GLU A 296 13.76 31.14 -6.08
CA GLU A 296 12.32 31.11 -5.82
C GLU A 296 11.86 29.68 -5.43
N ILE A 297 12.37 28.64 -6.10
CA ILE A 297 12.04 27.26 -5.76
C ILE A 297 12.50 26.92 -4.34
N LYS A 298 13.73 27.30 -3.97
CA LYS A 298 14.29 27.07 -2.63
C LYS A 298 13.51 27.78 -1.54
N GLU A 299 13.09 29.03 -1.76
CA GLU A 299 12.27 29.78 -0.81
C GLU A 299 10.91 29.13 -0.50
N HIS A 300 10.33 28.43 -1.48
CA HIS A 300 9.02 27.76 -1.32
C HIS A 300 9.10 26.31 -0.85
N LEU A 301 10.30 25.70 -0.69
CA LEU A 301 10.46 24.29 -0.31
C LEU A 301 9.77 23.92 1.01
N GLY A 302 9.71 24.87 1.97
CA GLY A 302 9.03 24.68 3.26
C GLY A 302 7.51 24.48 3.16
N GLU A 303 6.88 24.83 2.03
CA GLU A 303 5.46 24.59 1.78
C GLU A 303 5.14 23.12 1.45
N LEU A 304 6.17 22.32 1.11
CA LEU A 304 6.04 20.93 0.73
C LEU A 304 6.46 20.01 1.87
N THR A 305 5.66 18.98 2.08
CA THR A 305 6.11 17.84 2.88
C THR A 305 7.13 17.02 2.08
N THR A 306 7.99 16.25 2.76
CA THR A 306 8.99 15.39 2.11
C THR A 306 8.35 14.44 1.09
N TYR A 307 7.17 13.88 1.42
CA TYR A 307 6.41 13.02 0.51
C TYR A 307 6.02 13.73 -0.81
N LYS A 308 5.64 15.01 -0.74
CA LYS A 308 5.33 15.80 -1.94
C LYS A 308 6.58 16.14 -2.73
N LYS A 309 7.73 16.35 -2.07
CA LYS A 309 9.01 16.54 -2.75
C LYS A 309 9.39 15.28 -3.54
N ILE A 310 9.26 14.08 -2.93
CA ILE A 310 9.49 12.80 -3.60
C ILE A 310 8.53 12.63 -4.80
N ALA A 311 7.24 12.91 -4.63
CA ALA A 311 6.27 12.86 -5.75
C ALA A 311 6.65 13.79 -6.91
N LEU A 312 7.15 15.00 -6.61
CA LEU A 312 7.64 15.93 -7.63
C LEU A 312 8.94 15.45 -8.27
N MET A 313 9.84 14.80 -7.53
CA MET A 313 11.04 14.18 -8.09
C MET A 313 10.68 13.09 -9.11
N GLN A 314 9.72 12.23 -8.79
CA GLN A 314 9.18 11.22 -9.72
C GLN A 314 8.60 11.88 -10.99
N LEU A 315 7.83 12.97 -10.82
CA LEU A 315 7.30 13.74 -11.94
C LEU A 315 8.41 14.40 -12.77
N CYS A 316 9.50 14.85 -12.16
CA CYS A 316 10.66 15.39 -12.88
C CYS A 316 11.33 14.31 -13.73
N LYS A 317 11.53 13.09 -13.21
CA LYS A 317 12.06 11.96 -14.00
C LYS A 317 11.18 11.65 -15.21
N GLU A 318 9.85 11.57 -15.01
CA GLU A 318 8.88 11.36 -16.10
C GLU A 318 8.97 12.46 -17.17
N ARG A 319 9.03 13.72 -16.76
CA ARG A 319 9.14 14.86 -17.68
C ARG A 319 10.48 14.93 -18.41
N TYR A 320 11.56 14.53 -17.74
CA TYR A 320 12.88 14.44 -18.36
C TYR A 320 12.93 13.39 -19.46
N MET A 321 12.34 12.21 -19.21
CA MET A 321 12.31 11.10 -20.17
C MET A 321 11.37 11.36 -21.35
N MET A 322 10.42 12.29 -21.23
CA MET A 322 9.45 12.67 -22.28
C MET A 322 8.82 11.46 -22.98
N PRO A 323 8.23 10.50 -22.24
CA PRO A 323 7.73 9.27 -22.84
C PRO A 323 6.58 9.58 -23.80
N LYS A 324 6.51 8.83 -24.92
CA LYS A 324 5.41 8.89 -25.87
C LYS A 324 4.08 8.53 -25.18
N ASP A 325 4.12 7.48 -24.35
CA ASP A 325 2.94 6.96 -23.67
C ASP A 325 3.03 7.29 -22.17
N ASN A 326 2.10 8.08 -21.68
CA ASN A 326 2.03 8.47 -20.28
C ASN A 326 0.89 7.74 -19.60
N LEU A 327 1.22 7.02 -18.53
CA LEU A 327 0.26 6.36 -17.66
C LEU A 327 0.04 7.21 -16.40
N TYR A 328 -1.18 7.71 -16.24
CA TYR A 328 -1.59 8.47 -15.08
C TYR A 328 -2.35 7.57 -14.10
N PHE A 329 -1.89 7.52 -12.85
CA PHE A 329 -2.62 6.90 -11.78
C PHE A 329 -3.61 7.90 -11.17
N ILE A 330 -4.88 7.50 -11.18
CA ILE A 330 -5.97 8.27 -10.62
C ILE A 330 -6.37 7.63 -9.28
N ARG A 331 -7.14 8.36 -8.47
CA ARG A 331 -7.65 7.86 -7.20
C ARG A 331 -8.28 6.46 -7.29
N ASN A 332 -8.12 5.71 -6.22
CA ASN A 332 -8.64 4.35 -6.06
C ASN A 332 -8.08 3.36 -7.10
N GLY A 333 -6.79 3.52 -7.43
CA GLY A 333 -6.09 2.63 -8.34
C GLY A 333 -6.54 2.69 -9.80
N LYS A 334 -7.43 3.62 -10.15
CA LYS A 334 -7.78 3.85 -11.56
C LYS A 334 -6.61 4.45 -12.31
N GLN A 335 -6.50 4.10 -13.58
CA GLN A 335 -5.42 4.55 -14.45
C GLN A 335 -5.97 5.06 -15.78
N PHE A 336 -5.20 5.91 -16.40
CA PHE A 336 -5.50 6.47 -17.70
C PHE A 336 -4.21 6.50 -18.54
N LEU A 337 -4.21 5.77 -19.63
CA LEU A 337 -3.13 5.81 -20.61
C LEU A 337 -3.42 6.95 -21.60
N LYS A 338 -2.48 7.89 -21.71
CA LYS A 338 -2.50 8.95 -22.71
C LYS A 338 -1.35 8.73 -23.67
N ILE A 339 -1.68 8.47 -24.91
CA ILE A 339 -0.71 8.43 -26.03
C ILE A 339 -0.49 9.88 -26.47
N ASN A 340 0.76 10.31 -26.49
CA ASN A 340 1.15 11.64 -26.95
C ASN A 340 1.82 11.53 -28.32
N ASP A 341 1.87 12.65 -29.04
CA ASP A 341 2.75 12.76 -30.20
C ASP A 341 4.21 12.63 -29.77
N ALA A 342 5.02 12.03 -30.62
CA ALA A 342 6.45 11.90 -30.36
C ALA A 342 7.08 13.30 -30.22
N VAL A 343 7.80 13.52 -29.11
CA VAL A 343 8.51 14.78 -28.87
C VAL A 343 9.87 14.68 -29.56
N ASP A 344 10.18 15.65 -30.42
CA ASP A 344 11.54 15.80 -30.95
C ASP A 344 12.46 16.37 -29.87
N VAL A 345 13.19 15.47 -29.20
CA VAL A 345 14.11 15.80 -28.11
C VAL A 345 15.34 16.61 -28.56
N THR A 346 15.56 16.76 -29.86
CA THR A 346 16.68 17.54 -30.40
C THR A 346 16.41 19.04 -30.42
N THR A 347 15.16 19.45 -30.33
CA THR A 347 14.75 20.85 -30.35
C THR A 347 15.30 21.62 -29.14
N LYS A 348 15.56 22.91 -29.33
CA LYS A 348 16.01 23.79 -28.25
C LYS A 348 14.99 23.82 -27.12
N GLU A 349 13.71 23.90 -27.44
CA GLU A 349 12.63 23.95 -26.45
C GLU A 349 12.59 22.68 -25.59
N ALA A 350 12.74 21.49 -26.20
CA ALA A 350 12.80 20.23 -25.47
C ALA A 350 14.02 20.17 -24.54
N LYS A 351 15.19 20.62 -25.01
CA LYS A 351 16.43 20.68 -24.21
C LYS A 351 16.30 21.65 -23.03
N ASP A 352 15.73 22.83 -23.25
CA ASP A 352 15.52 23.83 -22.19
C ASP A 352 14.54 23.32 -21.12
N LYS A 353 13.44 22.64 -21.53
CA LYS A 353 12.51 21.97 -20.61
C LYS A 353 13.17 20.85 -19.81
N SER A 354 13.99 20.05 -20.49
CA SER A 354 14.74 18.96 -19.86
C SER A 354 15.73 19.50 -18.82
N PHE A 355 16.52 20.51 -19.19
CA PHE A 355 17.46 21.16 -18.27
C PHE A 355 16.76 21.75 -17.04
N TYR A 356 15.66 22.49 -17.25
CA TYR A 356 14.86 23.06 -16.15
C TYR A 356 14.34 21.98 -15.21
N THR A 357 13.90 20.85 -15.76
CA THR A 357 13.40 19.70 -14.98
C THR A 357 14.52 19.09 -14.12
N VAL A 358 15.75 18.99 -14.64
CA VAL A 358 16.91 18.50 -13.87
C VAL A 358 17.26 19.44 -12.72
N VAL A 359 17.20 20.76 -12.95
CA VAL A 359 17.45 21.76 -11.89
C VAL A 359 16.43 21.60 -10.75
N ILE A 360 15.14 21.45 -11.08
CA ILE A 360 14.09 21.23 -10.08
C ILE A 360 14.36 19.92 -9.32
N TYR A 361 14.66 18.83 -10.03
CA TYR A 361 14.94 17.53 -9.43
C TYR A 361 16.06 17.62 -8.39
N ASN A 362 17.18 18.27 -8.73
CA ASN A 362 18.33 18.40 -7.83
C ASN A 362 17.98 19.21 -6.59
N ILE A 363 17.27 20.34 -6.72
CA ILE A 363 16.83 21.13 -5.57
C ILE A 363 15.94 20.32 -4.63
N LEU A 364 15.01 19.54 -5.19
CA LEU A 364 14.13 18.67 -4.41
C LEU A 364 14.92 17.52 -3.75
N LYS A 365 15.85 16.90 -4.49
CA LYS A 365 16.73 15.84 -4.00
C LYS A 365 17.53 16.31 -2.78
N ASP A 366 18.22 17.45 -2.91
CA ASP A 366 18.99 18.04 -1.81
C ASP A 366 18.11 18.24 -0.56
N SER A 367 16.91 18.78 -0.75
CA SER A 367 15.97 19.01 0.36
C SER A 367 15.43 17.72 1.00
N VAL A 368 15.29 16.63 0.24
CA VAL A 368 14.92 15.31 0.79
C VAL A 368 16.10 14.73 1.55
N ILE A 369 17.32 14.84 1.01
CA ILE A 369 18.56 14.41 1.70
C ILE A 369 18.73 15.16 3.01
N ASP A 370 18.48 16.45 3.08
CA ASP A 370 18.54 17.21 4.34
C ASP A 370 17.56 16.67 5.39
N THR A 371 16.34 16.28 4.97
CA THR A 371 15.38 15.63 5.89
C THR A 371 15.89 14.28 6.38
N LEU A 372 16.40 13.44 5.48
CA LEU A 372 16.96 12.14 5.83
C LEU A 372 18.19 12.29 6.74
N LYS A 373 19.04 13.29 6.48
CA LYS A 373 20.24 13.58 7.28
C LYS A 373 19.88 13.97 8.73
N ALA A 374 18.81 14.74 8.91
CA ALA A 374 18.31 15.06 10.25
C ALA A 374 17.88 13.80 11.05
N ASN A 375 17.52 12.74 10.35
CA ASN A 375 17.07 11.47 10.92
C ASN A 375 18.12 10.34 10.84
N SER A 376 19.35 10.63 10.37
CA SER A 376 20.38 9.61 10.10
C SER A 376 21.19 9.19 11.32
N GLU A 377 21.07 9.89 12.43
CA GLU A 377 21.84 9.61 13.64
C GLU A 377 20.96 9.11 14.79
N LYS A 378 21.56 8.32 15.68
CA LYS A 378 20.97 7.90 16.95
C LYS A 378 21.93 8.18 18.11
N ASP A 379 21.36 8.34 19.31
CA ASP A 379 22.15 8.42 20.53
C ASP A 379 22.55 7.01 20.99
N ILE A 380 23.84 6.77 21.16
CA ILE A 380 24.35 5.55 21.79
C ILE A 380 24.89 5.89 23.18
N VAL A 381 24.53 5.06 24.15
CA VAL A 381 25.02 5.20 25.53
C VAL A 381 26.45 4.68 25.58
N VAL A 382 27.38 5.55 25.95
CA VAL A 382 28.81 5.22 26.09
C VAL A 382 29.14 4.76 27.49
N SER A 383 28.48 5.35 28.49
CA SER A 383 28.65 4.98 29.89
C SER A 383 27.35 5.16 30.68
N LEU A 384 27.22 4.40 31.77
CA LEU A 384 26.09 4.47 32.69
C LEU A 384 26.51 5.03 34.02
N ASN A 385 25.62 5.75 34.71
CA ASN A 385 25.73 6.13 36.12
C ASN A 385 25.51 4.91 37.02
N GLU A 386 25.80 5.04 38.32
CA GLU A 386 25.59 3.98 39.31
C GLU A 386 24.12 3.53 39.43
N ASP A 387 23.18 4.41 39.10
CA ASP A 387 21.74 4.13 39.08
C ASP A 387 21.25 3.51 37.75
N GLY A 388 22.16 3.23 36.81
CA GLY A 388 21.85 2.66 35.48
C GLY A 388 21.35 3.68 34.44
N SER A 389 21.26 4.96 34.80
CA SER A 389 20.94 6.01 33.81
C SER A 389 22.12 6.34 32.90
N PRO A 390 21.90 6.83 31.65
CA PRO A 390 22.98 7.24 30.78
C PRO A 390 23.84 8.36 31.38
N ALA A 391 25.16 8.12 31.54
CA ALA A 391 26.12 9.12 32.02
C ALA A 391 26.73 9.88 30.83
N GLU A 392 26.95 9.20 29.71
CA GLU A 392 27.49 9.80 28.49
C GLU A 392 26.81 9.18 27.27
N THR A 393 26.36 10.05 26.34
CA THR A 393 25.80 9.64 25.05
C THR A 393 26.60 10.22 23.90
N LYS A 394 26.70 9.49 22.81
CA LYS A 394 27.38 9.92 21.57
C LYS A 394 26.47 9.70 20.38
N LYS A 395 26.50 10.61 19.42
CA LYS A 395 25.84 10.43 18.13
C LYS A 395 26.56 9.37 17.28
N ALA A 396 25.79 8.47 16.70
CA ALA A 396 26.26 7.48 15.76
C ALA A 396 25.30 7.37 14.58
N PRO A 397 25.81 7.04 13.37
CA PRO A 397 24.91 6.83 12.23
C PRO A 397 23.98 5.64 12.48
N LYS A 398 22.74 5.76 12.06
CA LYS A 398 21.82 4.63 12.01
C LYS A 398 22.27 3.62 10.96
N ILE A 399 22.14 2.35 11.30
CA ILE A 399 22.53 1.24 10.46
C ILE A 399 21.31 0.73 9.68
N VAL A 400 21.43 0.70 8.35
CA VAL A 400 20.42 0.20 7.43
C VAL A 400 20.93 -1.06 6.76
N LYS A 401 20.21 -2.15 6.92
CA LYS A 401 20.54 -3.44 6.32
C LYS A 401 19.80 -3.62 5.00
N LEU A 402 20.55 -3.77 3.92
CA LEU A 402 20.07 -4.04 2.57
C LEU A 402 20.33 -5.50 2.19
N TYR A 403 19.48 -6.03 1.32
CA TYR A 403 19.60 -7.38 0.81
C TYR A 403 19.97 -7.37 -0.66
N SER A 404 20.85 -8.28 -1.05
CA SER A 404 21.29 -8.43 -2.43
C SER A 404 20.09 -8.65 -3.36
N GLY A 405 20.03 -7.86 -4.44
CA GLY A 405 18.94 -7.91 -5.42
C GLY A 405 17.62 -7.28 -4.97
N MET A 406 17.60 -6.54 -3.86
CA MET A 406 16.44 -5.74 -3.44
C MET A 406 16.74 -4.25 -3.61
N HIS A 407 15.84 -3.52 -4.27
CA HIS A 407 15.93 -2.08 -4.49
C HIS A 407 14.68 -1.41 -3.95
N ILE A 408 14.82 -0.64 -2.88
CA ILE A 408 13.68 -0.01 -2.21
C ILE A 408 13.43 1.38 -2.81
N ALA A 409 12.17 1.66 -3.16
CA ALA A 409 11.77 2.99 -3.58
C ALA A 409 11.40 3.87 -2.37
N LEU A 410 11.72 5.17 -2.43
CA LEU A 410 11.21 6.12 -1.45
C LEU A 410 9.71 6.38 -1.67
N PRO A 411 8.89 6.30 -0.63
CA PRO A 411 7.45 6.49 -0.75
C PRO A 411 7.07 7.97 -0.91
N SER A 412 6.16 8.24 -1.82
CA SER A 412 5.48 9.54 -1.91
C SER A 412 4.12 9.56 -1.18
N SER A 413 3.64 8.39 -0.74
CA SER A 413 2.35 8.21 -0.08
C SER A 413 2.28 6.82 0.55
N GLU A 414 1.67 6.69 1.73
CA GLU A 414 1.37 5.37 2.31
C GLU A 414 0.28 4.62 1.50
N LYS A 415 -0.53 5.34 0.73
CA LYS A 415 -1.50 4.74 -0.22
C LYS A 415 -0.82 3.94 -1.34
N SER A 416 0.46 4.16 -1.57
CA SER A 416 1.27 3.48 -2.59
C SER A 416 2.20 2.45 -1.94
N PHE A 417 1.63 1.52 -1.17
CA PHE A 417 2.34 0.40 -0.54
C PHE A 417 1.64 -0.93 -0.84
N ILE A 418 2.43 -1.97 -1.04
CA ILE A 418 2.00 -3.36 -0.94
C ILE A 418 2.59 -3.92 0.36
N GLY A 419 1.73 -4.23 1.33
CA GLY A 419 2.18 -4.55 2.68
C GLY A 419 3.00 -3.41 3.27
N ASN A 420 4.24 -3.68 3.60
CA ASN A 420 5.18 -2.70 4.16
C ASN A 420 6.13 -2.08 3.11
N TYR A 421 6.00 -2.45 1.83
CA TYR A 421 6.92 -2.01 0.77
C TYR A 421 6.27 -0.96 -0.14
N PRO A 422 6.97 0.14 -0.43
CA PRO A 422 6.48 1.16 -1.37
C PRO A 422 6.36 0.62 -2.80
N PHE A 423 5.43 1.16 -3.57
CA PHE A 423 5.39 0.95 -5.02
C PHE A 423 6.72 1.37 -5.65
N GLY A 424 7.17 0.61 -6.61
CA GLY A 424 8.45 0.79 -7.24
C GLY A 424 9.60 0.03 -6.58
N THR A 425 9.36 -0.63 -5.41
CA THR A 425 10.32 -1.58 -4.86
C THR A 425 10.52 -2.72 -5.82
N GLN A 426 11.77 -3.08 -6.10
CA GLN A 426 12.16 -4.08 -7.08
C GLN A 426 12.96 -5.21 -6.43
N PHE A 427 12.79 -6.40 -6.99
CA PHE A 427 13.62 -7.56 -6.67
C PHE A 427 14.23 -8.11 -7.96
N ASP A 428 15.52 -8.38 -7.94
CA ASP A 428 16.20 -9.01 -9.07
C ASP A 428 15.68 -10.43 -9.26
N LEU A 429 15.32 -10.75 -10.48
CA LEU A 429 14.95 -12.09 -10.90
C LEU A 429 16.21 -12.82 -11.39
N THR A 430 16.43 -13.99 -10.84
CA THR A 430 17.46 -14.92 -11.27
C THR A 430 16.81 -16.12 -11.97
N GLN A 431 17.24 -17.34 -11.73
CA GLN A 431 16.55 -18.53 -12.20
C GLN A 431 15.55 -19.05 -11.14
N ASN A 432 14.50 -19.74 -11.59
CA ASN A 432 13.55 -20.44 -10.75
C ASN A 432 12.80 -19.54 -9.74
N ASN A 433 12.30 -18.41 -10.22
CA ASN A 433 11.53 -17.50 -9.38
C ASN A 433 10.11 -18.00 -9.15
N LEU A 434 9.59 -17.79 -7.95
CA LEU A 434 8.22 -18.11 -7.54
C LEU A 434 7.48 -16.80 -7.22
N ILE A 435 6.26 -16.69 -7.75
CA ILE A 435 5.33 -15.60 -7.42
C ILE A 435 4.02 -16.28 -7.05
N GLY A 436 3.50 -16.00 -5.86
CA GLY A 436 2.31 -16.68 -5.38
C GLY A 436 1.30 -15.78 -4.68
N CYS A 437 0.09 -16.29 -4.63
CA CYS A 437 -1.04 -15.73 -3.91
C CYS A 437 -1.58 -16.79 -2.94
N TYR A 438 -1.63 -16.45 -1.66
CA TYR A 438 -2.16 -17.30 -0.61
C TYR A 438 -3.36 -16.62 0.05
N TRP A 439 -4.40 -17.40 0.40
CA TRP A 439 -5.54 -16.90 1.15
C TRP A 439 -6.15 -17.99 2.04
N ARG A 440 -6.95 -17.58 3.01
CA ARG A 440 -7.61 -18.44 3.97
C ARG A 440 -9.11 -18.20 3.96
N ASN A 441 -9.86 -19.21 4.32
CA ASN A 441 -11.31 -19.14 4.37
C ASN A 441 -11.83 -18.19 5.48
N ASP A 442 -11.07 -18.06 6.60
CA ASP A 442 -11.40 -17.13 7.68
C ASP A 442 -11.13 -15.64 7.34
N TRP A 443 -10.43 -15.36 6.24
CA TRP A 443 -10.29 -14.00 5.68
C TRP A 443 -11.46 -13.58 4.78
N GLY A 444 -12.46 -14.41 4.67
CA GLY A 444 -13.60 -14.32 3.77
C GLY A 444 -13.64 -15.52 2.83
N THR A 445 -14.84 -15.98 2.48
CA THR A 445 -14.99 -17.06 1.50
C THR A 445 -14.62 -16.54 0.13
N ASN A 446 -13.33 -16.59 -0.20
CA ASN A 446 -12.76 -16.04 -1.42
C ASN A 446 -12.26 -17.12 -2.35
N ASP A 447 -12.31 -16.79 -3.63
CA ASP A 447 -11.71 -17.51 -4.72
C ASP A 447 -10.86 -16.49 -5.51
N TYR A 448 -9.53 -16.63 -5.42
CA TYR A 448 -8.57 -15.76 -6.05
C TYR A 448 -7.81 -16.51 -7.13
N ASP A 449 -7.84 -15.96 -8.33
CA ASP A 449 -7.10 -16.48 -9.48
C ASP A 449 -5.81 -15.68 -9.70
N LEU A 450 -4.68 -16.35 -9.60
CA LEU A 450 -3.39 -15.79 -9.98
C LEU A 450 -3.18 -15.93 -11.49
N SER A 451 -2.68 -14.90 -12.14
CA SER A 451 -2.31 -14.98 -13.55
C SER A 451 -1.13 -14.08 -13.91
N LEU A 452 -0.40 -14.51 -14.93
CA LEU A 452 0.62 -13.74 -15.61
C LEU A 452 0.13 -13.43 -17.02
N VAL A 453 0.20 -12.16 -17.43
CA VAL A 453 -0.19 -11.72 -18.78
C VAL A 453 1.01 -11.04 -19.43
N ASP A 454 1.53 -11.62 -20.51
CA ASP A 454 2.68 -11.09 -21.22
C ASP A 454 2.32 -9.87 -22.09
N ILE A 455 3.35 -9.22 -22.63
CA ILE A 455 3.22 -8.05 -23.50
C ILE A 455 2.42 -8.33 -24.78
N LYS A 456 2.37 -9.59 -25.22
CA LYS A 456 1.59 -10.03 -26.38
C LYS A 456 0.13 -10.35 -26.04
N GLY A 457 -0.23 -10.30 -24.76
CA GLY A 457 -1.56 -10.65 -24.25
C GLY A 457 -1.75 -12.14 -23.99
N ASN A 458 -0.69 -12.97 -24.05
CA ASN A 458 -0.79 -14.35 -23.65
C ASN A 458 -0.93 -14.44 -22.14
N LYS A 459 -1.84 -15.30 -21.69
CA LYS A 459 -2.13 -15.49 -20.26
C LYS A 459 -1.71 -16.88 -19.81
N ILE A 460 -1.09 -16.94 -18.64
CA ILE A 460 -0.85 -18.16 -17.87
C ILE A 460 -1.64 -18.02 -16.57
N GLY A 461 -2.50 -18.99 -16.26
CA GLY A 461 -3.42 -18.97 -15.11
C GLY A 461 -4.62 -19.90 -15.31
N TRP A 462 -5.66 -19.75 -14.47
CA TRP A 462 -6.75 -20.72 -14.33
C TRP A 462 -7.52 -21.07 -15.62
N ASN A 463 -7.82 -20.11 -16.48
CA ASN A 463 -8.66 -20.34 -17.68
C ASN A 463 -7.89 -20.28 -19.00
N SER A 464 -6.59 -20.54 -18.95
CA SER A 464 -5.74 -20.34 -20.10
C SER A 464 -4.55 -21.31 -20.10
N GLN A 465 -3.46 -20.93 -20.64
CA GLN A 465 -2.26 -21.75 -20.69
C GLN A 465 -1.65 -21.90 -19.32
N PHE A 466 -1.47 -23.16 -18.86
CA PHE A 466 -0.79 -23.46 -17.58
C PHE A 466 0.72 -23.53 -17.71
N TYR A 467 1.24 -23.48 -18.92
CA TYR A 467 2.63 -23.72 -19.22
C TYR A 467 3.07 -22.92 -20.46
N ASN A 468 4.29 -22.42 -20.42
CA ASN A 468 4.96 -21.76 -21.54
C ASN A 468 6.36 -22.39 -21.70
N ASP A 469 6.60 -23.06 -22.83
CA ASP A 469 7.87 -23.76 -23.13
C ASP A 469 9.05 -22.80 -23.29
N GLU A 470 8.84 -21.65 -23.94
CA GLU A 470 9.92 -20.73 -24.33
C GLU A 470 10.61 -20.10 -23.10
N GLN A 471 9.82 -19.75 -22.09
CA GLN A 471 10.30 -19.08 -20.86
C GLN A 471 10.26 -20.00 -19.64
N ASN A 472 9.84 -21.24 -19.81
CA ASN A 472 9.64 -22.20 -18.73
C ASN A 472 8.79 -21.62 -17.57
N ILE A 473 7.62 -21.05 -17.93
CA ILE A 473 6.67 -20.52 -16.97
C ILE A 473 5.61 -21.58 -16.71
N VAL A 474 5.42 -21.91 -15.43
CA VAL A 474 4.50 -22.97 -14.98
C VAL A 474 3.56 -22.42 -13.90
N TYR A 475 2.28 -22.77 -14.00
CA TYR A 475 1.25 -22.45 -13.01
C TYR A 475 0.88 -23.69 -12.19
N SER A 476 0.69 -23.52 -10.87
CA SER A 476 0.44 -24.61 -9.92
C SER A 476 -0.95 -25.25 -10.05
N GLY A 477 -1.85 -24.67 -10.82
CA GLY A 477 -3.24 -25.09 -10.90
C GLY A 477 -4.19 -24.19 -10.11
N ASP A 478 -5.46 -24.28 -10.48
CA ASP A 478 -6.56 -23.45 -10.00
C ASP A 478 -7.13 -23.99 -8.68
N MET A 479 -7.15 -23.15 -7.64
CA MET A 479 -7.65 -23.47 -6.32
C MET A 479 -8.99 -22.79 -6.06
N THR A 480 -10.09 -23.42 -6.44
CA THR A 480 -11.44 -22.85 -6.34
C THR A 480 -12.06 -22.89 -4.94
N ASN A 481 -11.41 -23.55 -3.99
CA ASN A 481 -11.85 -23.67 -2.60
C ASN A 481 -10.69 -23.51 -1.63
N ALA A 482 -10.82 -22.55 -0.72
CA ALA A 482 -9.82 -22.24 0.31
C ALA A 482 -10.19 -22.82 1.69
N GLU A 483 -10.71 -24.02 1.77
CA GLU A 483 -11.05 -24.61 3.06
C GLU A 483 -9.97 -25.64 3.51
N PRO A 484 -9.18 -25.30 4.54
CA PRO A 484 -9.19 -24.04 5.31
C PRO A 484 -8.40 -22.90 4.63
N GLU A 485 -7.56 -23.21 3.67
CA GLU A 485 -6.61 -22.29 3.02
C GLU A 485 -6.26 -22.74 1.60
N ALA A 486 -5.82 -21.82 0.77
CA ALA A 486 -5.41 -22.08 -0.60
C ALA A 486 -4.21 -21.25 -1.01
N CYS A 487 -3.45 -21.76 -1.96
CA CYS A 487 -2.28 -21.08 -2.53
C CYS A 487 -2.17 -21.39 -4.02
N GLU A 488 -1.97 -20.35 -4.81
CA GLU A 488 -1.63 -20.45 -6.22
C GLU A 488 -0.27 -19.86 -6.49
N VAL A 489 0.51 -20.50 -7.32
CA VAL A 489 1.90 -20.09 -7.58
C VAL A 489 2.20 -20.17 -9.08
N ILE A 490 2.92 -19.17 -9.57
CA ILE A 490 3.54 -19.17 -10.89
C ILE A 490 5.05 -19.23 -10.71
N LYS A 491 5.68 -20.20 -11.38
CA LYS A 491 7.12 -20.28 -11.51
C LYS A 491 7.57 -19.67 -12.82
N ILE A 492 8.62 -18.86 -12.75
CA ILE A 492 9.36 -18.35 -13.91
C ILE A 492 10.78 -18.90 -13.82
N ALA A 493 11.07 -19.96 -14.57
CA ALA A 493 12.36 -20.63 -14.51
C ALA A 493 13.47 -19.78 -15.14
N ASN A 494 13.17 -19.10 -16.26
CA ASN A 494 14.08 -18.18 -16.92
C ASN A 494 13.38 -16.82 -17.13
N PRO A 495 13.76 -15.75 -16.43
CA PRO A 495 13.15 -14.43 -16.57
C PRO A 495 13.65 -13.63 -17.77
N THR A 496 14.62 -14.14 -18.53
CA THR A 496 15.18 -13.42 -19.69
C THR A 496 14.07 -13.10 -20.69
N ASP A 497 13.98 -11.83 -21.08
CA ASP A 497 12.98 -11.29 -22.01
C ASP A 497 11.52 -11.42 -21.58
N VAL A 498 11.24 -11.85 -20.35
CA VAL A 498 9.88 -11.84 -19.82
C VAL A 498 9.47 -10.40 -19.55
N LYS A 499 8.36 -9.98 -20.19
CA LYS A 499 7.68 -8.71 -19.94
C LYS A 499 6.21 -9.01 -19.70
N ALA A 500 5.79 -8.93 -18.44
CA ALA A 500 4.48 -9.39 -18.05
C ALA A 500 3.94 -8.69 -16.80
N LEU A 501 2.62 -8.72 -16.67
CA LEU A 501 1.89 -8.29 -15.47
C LEU A 501 1.51 -9.50 -14.63
N ILE A 502 1.67 -9.38 -13.33
CA ILE A 502 1.11 -10.30 -12.35
C ILE A 502 -0.24 -9.76 -11.89
N LYS A 503 -1.26 -10.57 -12.05
CA LYS A 503 -2.64 -10.22 -11.77
C LYS A 503 -3.25 -11.17 -10.76
N ILE A 504 -4.04 -10.61 -9.85
CA ILE A 504 -4.92 -11.34 -8.94
C ILE A 504 -6.36 -10.96 -9.28
N ASN A 505 -7.18 -11.96 -9.57
CA ASN A 505 -8.60 -11.77 -9.82
C ASN A 505 -9.40 -12.38 -8.66
N GLN A 506 -10.30 -11.62 -8.06
CA GLN A 506 -11.28 -12.16 -7.13
C GLN A 506 -12.50 -12.62 -7.91
N PHE A 507 -12.54 -13.91 -8.26
CA PHE A 507 -13.67 -14.51 -8.96
C PHE A 507 -14.91 -14.52 -8.07
N ARG A 508 -14.74 -14.97 -6.83
CA ARG A 508 -15.79 -15.03 -5.80
C ARG A 508 -15.23 -14.51 -4.48
N GLY A 509 -16.05 -13.83 -3.67
CA GLY A 509 -15.61 -13.41 -2.35
C GLY A 509 -16.35 -12.21 -1.78
N GLN A 510 -15.94 -11.81 -0.59
CA GLN A 510 -16.51 -10.72 0.17
C GLN A 510 -16.08 -9.35 -0.35
N TYR A 511 -16.87 -8.32 -0.02
CA TYR A 511 -16.57 -6.93 -0.37
C TYR A 511 -15.24 -6.44 0.18
N LYS A 512 -14.98 -6.69 1.48
CA LYS A 512 -13.69 -6.48 2.14
C LYS A 512 -13.00 -7.81 2.27
N SER A 513 -11.79 -7.91 1.77
CA SER A 513 -11.05 -9.14 1.78
C SER A 513 -9.54 -8.90 1.70
N LYS A 514 -8.75 -9.95 1.87
CA LYS A 514 -7.30 -9.89 1.78
C LYS A 514 -6.72 -11.19 1.28
N PHE A 515 -5.49 -11.09 0.75
CA PHE A 515 -4.64 -12.22 0.41
C PHE A 515 -3.18 -11.88 0.74
N GLU A 516 -2.33 -12.89 0.80
CA GLU A 516 -0.88 -12.73 0.92
C GLU A 516 -0.25 -12.87 -0.45
N LEU A 517 0.45 -11.84 -0.91
CA LEU A 517 1.32 -11.88 -2.07
C LEU A 517 2.73 -12.27 -1.59
N PHE A 518 3.37 -13.22 -2.25
CA PHE A 518 4.75 -13.57 -1.95
C PHE A 518 5.58 -13.76 -3.20
N PHE A 519 6.87 -13.59 -3.02
CA PHE A 519 7.88 -13.77 -4.05
C PHE A 519 9.12 -14.44 -3.44
N GLY A 520 9.72 -15.37 -4.18
CA GLY A 520 10.89 -16.09 -3.76
C GLY A 520 11.59 -16.80 -4.90
N GLN A 521 12.50 -17.69 -4.55
CA GLN A 521 13.21 -18.57 -5.46
C GLN A 521 13.08 -20.00 -4.97
N SER A 522 13.14 -20.99 -5.87
CA SER A 522 13.28 -22.36 -5.48
C SER A 522 13.87 -23.20 -6.60
N ASP A 523 14.98 -23.84 -6.32
CA ASP A 523 15.64 -24.79 -7.22
C ASP A 523 15.09 -26.21 -7.09
N LYS A 524 14.20 -26.44 -6.12
CA LYS A 524 13.74 -27.78 -5.79
C LYS A 524 12.57 -28.19 -6.69
N HIS A 525 12.76 -29.29 -7.39
CA HIS A 525 11.76 -30.18 -7.97
C HIS A 525 10.71 -29.55 -8.89
N PHE A 526 11.13 -29.14 -10.09
CA PHE A 526 10.20 -28.68 -11.11
C PHE A 526 10.10 -29.65 -12.26
N ARG A 527 8.88 -30.10 -12.55
CA ARG A 527 8.54 -30.66 -13.83
C ARG A 527 7.80 -29.60 -14.66
N TYR A 528 7.98 -29.65 -15.96
CA TYR A 528 7.59 -28.59 -16.89
C TYR A 528 6.20 -28.75 -17.49
N LYS A 529 5.22 -29.34 -16.80
CA LYS A 529 3.90 -29.59 -17.37
C LYS A 529 2.77 -29.23 -16.42
N ALA A 530 1.61 -28.89 -16.98
CA ALA A 530 0.43 -28.34 -16.33
C ALA A 530 -0.14 -29.18 -15.15
N TYR A 531 0.21 -30.43 -15.03
CA TYR A 531 -0.23 -31.36 -13.98
C TYR A 531 0.89 -31.70 -13.01
N ASP A 532 1.97 -30.98 -13.05
CA ASP A 532 3.08 -31.17 -12.10
C ASP A 532 2.98 -30.07 -11.06
N ASN A 533 2.79 -30.43 -9.82
CA ASN A 533 2.85 -29.50 -8.69
C ASN A 533 4.30 -29.30 -8.24
N PHE A 534 4.53 -28.22 -7.52
CA PHE A 534 5.83 -27.93 -6.93
C PHE A 534 5.67 -27.47 -5.48
N MET A 535 6.66 -27.77 -4.68
CA MET A 535 6.71 -27.36 -3.29
C MET A 535 7.39 -26.01 -3.18
N VAL A 536 6.78 -25.11 -2.43
CA VAL A 536 7.38 -23.84 -2.04
C VAL A 536 8.21 -24.07 -0.77
N ASP A 537 9.52 -23.78 -0.82
CA ASP A 537 10.33 -23.72 0.39
C ASP A 537 10.13 -22.36 1.06
N PRO A 538 9.50 -22.28 2.25
CA PRO A 538 9.27 -21.01 2.91
C PRO A 538 10.56 -20.24 3.24
N ASN A 539 11.70 -20.94 3.34
CA ASN A 539 13.00 -20.33 3.63
C ASN A 539 13.61 -19.62 2.43
N GLU A 540 13.09 -19.88 1.23
CA GLU A 540 13.51 -19.22 -0.02
C GLU A 540 12.62 -18.02 -0.40
N ILE A 541 11.66 -17.67 0.46
CA ILE A 541 10.81 -16.50 0.25
C ILE A 541 11.56 -15.22 0.61
N LYS A 542 11.67 -14.33 -0.37
CA LYS A 542 12.35 -13.02 -0.24
C LYS A 542 11.41 -11.89 0.13
N PHE A 543 10.13 -12.04 -0.17
CA PHE A 543 9.13 -11.00 0.04
C PHE A 543 7.78 -11.64 0.41
N ARG A 544 7.10 -11.03 1.36
CA ARG A 544 5.72 -11.33 1.71
C ARG A 544 4.97 -10.03 2.03
N ALA A 545 3.73 -9.94 1.56
CA ALA A 545 2.89 -8.80 1.89
C ALA A 545 1.42 -9.16 1.88
N THR A 546 0.72 -8.81 2.95
CA THR A 546 -0.74 -8.86 2.97
C THR A 546 -1.31 -7.72 2.15
N VAL A 547 -2.13 -8.02 1.16
CA VAL A 547 -2.87 -7.05 0.35
C VAL A 547 -4.33 -7.05 0.81
N GLU A 548 -4.76 -5.97 1.43
CA GLU A 548 -6.16 -5.76 1.82
C GLU A 548 -6.88 -4.92 0.76
N HIS A 549 -8.09 -5.30 0.39
CA HIS A 549 -8.84 -4.58 -0.64
C HIS A 549 -10.35 -4.56 -0.38
N GLU A 550 -11.02 -3.57 -0.97
CA GLU A 550 -12.47 -3.43 -0.96
C GLU A 550 -13.01 -3.46 -2.38
N ASN A 551 -13.90 -4.42 -2.67
CA ASN A 551 -14.62 -4.54 -3.96
C ASN A 551 -13.75 -4.42 -5.22
N LYS A 552 -12.53 -4.95 -5.16
CA LYS A 552 -11.60 -4.92 -6.28
C LYS A 552 -11.55 -6.32 -6.89
N LYS A 553 -12.19 -6.47 -8.04
CA LYS A 553 -12.30 -7.76 -8.71
C LYS A 553 -11.05 -8.14 -9.49
N GLU A 554 -10.25 -7.17 -9.90
CA GLU A 554 -9.04 -7.38 -10.67
C GLU A 554 -7.96 -6.40 -10.22
N MET A 555 -6.83 -6.94 -9.77
CA MET A 555 -5.68 -6.18 -9.28
C MET A 555 -4.43 -6.61 -10.03
N GLN A 556 -3.65 -5.64 -10.47
CA GLN A 556 -2.29 -5.87 -10.96
C GLN A 556 -1.36 -5.56 -9.79
N VAL A 557 -0.61 -6.54 -9.33
CA VAL A 557 0.16 -6.44 -8.09
C VAL A 557 1.66 -6.34 -8.31
N ALA A 558 2.14 -6.76 -9.48
CA ALA A 558 3.55 -6.62 -9.85
C ALA A 558 3.72 -6.58 -11.36
N LEU A 559 4.87 -6.06 -11.77
CA LEU A 559 5.36 -6.04 -13.15
C LEU A 559 6.66 -6.84 -13.21
N VAL A 560 6.74 -7.76 -14.16
CA VAL A 560 7.97 -8.49 -14.50
C VAL A 560 8.57 -7.87 -15.75
N GLY A 561 9.84 -7.49 -15.70
CA GLY A 561 10.56 -6.93 -16.84
C GLY A 561 11.99 -6.55 -16.48
N ASN A 562 12.89 -6.53 -17.46
CA ASN A 562 14.31 -6.19 -17.27
C ASN A 562 14.99 -7.06 -16.19
N ASN A 563 14.64 -8.34 -16.12
CA ASN A 563 15.08 -9.27 -15.07
C ASN A 563 14.78 -8.79 -13.65
N LYS A 564 13.68 -8.07 -13.47
CA LYS A 564 13.20 -7.60 -12.17
C LYS A 564 11.71 -7.82 -12.02
N ILE A 565 11.27 -8.01 -10.78
CA ILE A 565 9.86 -7.87 -10.40
C ILE A 565 9.72 -6.54 -9.66
N THR A 566 8.81 -5.69 -10.12
CA THR A 566 8.52 -4.39 -9.51
C THR A 566 7.15 -4.41 -8.86
N LEU A 567 7.09 -4.07 -7.58
CA LEU A 567 5.84 -4.00 -6.83
C LEU A 567 5.03 -2.77 -7.22
N MET A 568 3.77 -2.98 -7.54
CA MET A 568 2.79 -1.91 -7.74
C MET A 568 1.37 -2.48 -7.67
N GLU A 569 0.44 -1.75 -7.12
CA GLU A 569 -0.96 -2.12 -7.13
C GLU A 569 -1.73 -1.18 -8.06
N VAL A 570 -2.30 -1.74 -9.11
CA VAL A 570 -3.06 -0.98 -10.08
C VAL A 570 -4.38 -1.70 -10.37
N HIS A 571 -5.47 -0.93 -10.45
CA HIS A 571 -6.78 -1.44 -10.83
C HIS A 571 -7.10 -0.98 -12.24
N SER A 572 -7.23 -1.91 -13.16
CA SER A 572 -7.69 -1.56 -14.49
C SER A 572 -9.21 -1.36 -14.48
N GLY A 573 -9.66 -0.20 -14.91
CA GLY A 573 -11.06 -0.02 -15.33
C GLY A 573 -11.36 -0.72 -16.67
N TYR A 574 -10.36 -1.33 -17.28
CA TYR A 574 -10.41 -2.08 -18.52
C TYR A 574 -9.95 -3.50 -18.24
N SER A 575 -10.76 -4.47 -18.63
CA SER A 575 -10.36 -5.87 -18.61
C SER A 575 -9.24 -6.08 -19.63
N ILE A 576 -8.00 -6.18 -19.16
CA ILE A 576 -6.83 -6.59 -19.99
C ILE A 576 -6.90 -8.11 -20.24
N VAL A 577 -7.95 -8.76 -19.84
CA VAL A 577 -8.09 -10.21 -19.74
C VAL A 577 -8.23 -10.90 -21.09
N SER A 578 -8.68 -10.23 -22.13
CA SER A 578 -8.87 -10.90 -23.41
C SER A 578 -8.28 -10.10 -24.54
N GLY A 579 -7.14 -10.53 -24.99
CA GLY A 579 -6.40 -9.96 -26.10
C GLY A 579 -7.14 -10.01 -27.43
N ARG A 580 -8.05 -9.08 -27.65
CA ARG A 580 -8.45 -8.71 -29.00
C ARG A 580 -7.68 -7.51 -29.55
N ASN A 581 -6.82 -6.88 -28.71
CA ASN A 581 -6.01 -5.75 -29.13
C ASN A 581 -4.59 -5.85 -28.51
N ASN A 582 -3.74 -6.67 -29.13
CA ASN A 582 -2.36 -6.90 -28.69
C ASN A 582 -1.55 -5.60 -28.62
N SER A 583 -1.82 -4.61 -29.49
CA SER A 583 -1.10 -3.34 -29.48
C SER A 583 -1.37 -2.51 -28.22
N TYR A 584 -2.60 -2.54 -27.71
CA TYR A 584 -2.95 -1.83 -26.50
C TYR A 584 -2.27 -2.44 -25.25
N ASN A 585 -2.19 -3.76 -25.16
CA ASN A 585 -1.49 -4.44 -24.08
C ASN A 585 0.00 -4.12 -24.08
N GLU A 586 0.61 -4.09 -25.27
CA GLU A 586 2.02 -3.75 -25.46
C GLU A 586 2.31 -2.31 -25.01
N ASP A 587 1.58 -1.34 -25.52
CA ASP A 587 1.75 0.08 -25.15
C ASP A 587 1.54 0.29 -23.65
N TYR A 588 0.55 -0.39 -23.07
CA TYR A 588 0.25 -0.29 -21.65
C TYR A 588 1.37 -0.88 -20.78
N ILE A 589 1.86 -2.07 -21.07
CA ILE A 589 2.95 -2.71 -20.32
C ILE A 589 4.24 -1.91 -20.50
N ASN A 590 4.53 -1.42 -21.71
CA ASN A 590 5.69 -0.57 -21.96
C ASN A 590 5.60 0.76 -21.18
N ALA A 591 4.43 1.38 -21.09
CA ALA A 591 4.22 2.59 -20.29
C ALA A 591 4.39 2.32 -18.79
N LEU A 592 3.94 1.15 -18.29
CA LEU A 592 4.19 0.72 -16.92
C LEU A 592 5.68 0.49 -16.67
N MET A 593 6.37 -0.19 -17.58
CA MET A 593 7.82 -0.43 -17.47
C MET A 593 8.60 0.88 -17.43
N ALA A 594 8.27 1.84 -18.32
CA ALA A 594 8.87 3.16 -18.28
C ALA A 594 8.62 3.86 -16.93
N LYS A 595 7.44 3.68 -16.35
CA LYS A 595 7.09 4.29 -15.06
C LYS A 595 7.89 3.71 -13.89
N THR A 596 8.37 2.47 -13.98
CA THR A 596 9.23 1.88 -12.93
C THR A 596 10.57 2.59 -12.79
N GLU A 597 11.06 3.24 -13.85
CA GLU A 597 12.31 4.00 -13.85
C GLU A 597 12.19 5.38 -13.16
N TYR A 598 10.95 5.83 -12.88
CA TYR A 598 10.72 7.14 -12.28
C TYR A 598 10.73 7.11 -10.75
N PHE A 599 10.69 5.94 -10.14
CA PHE A 599 10.78 5.83 -8.69
C PHE A 599 12.15 6.31 -8.19
N VAL A 600 12.16 6.87 -6.99
CA VAL A 600 13.39 7.38 -6.35
C VAL A 600 13.98 6.25 -5.52
N ASP A 601 15.21 5.87 -5.81
CA ASP A 601 15.93 4.83 -5.07
C ASP A 601 16.26 5.29 -3.65
N ALA A 602 15.93 4.46 -2.66
CA ALA A 602 16.16 4.77 -1.26
C ALA A 602 17.64 4.60 -0.88
N GLU A 603 18.34 3.61 -1.43
CA GLU A 603 19.72 3.32 -1.07
C GLU A 603 20.64 4.52 -1.38
N GLU A 604 20.56 5.07 -2.60
CA GLU A 604 21.34 6.26 -2.99
C GLU A 604 21.10 7.42 -2.03
N MET A 605 19.84 7.71 -1.73
CA MET A 605 19.44 8.83 -0.87
C MET A 605 19.90 8.65 0.58
N LEU A 606 19.81 7.42 1.12
CA LEU A 606 20.26 7.09 2.47
C LEU A 606 21.78 7.18 2.61
N ARG A 607 22.54 6.71 1.61
CA ARG A 607 24.01 6.85 1.58
C ARG A 607 24.42 8.31 1.60
N GLU A 608 23.84 9.13 0.75
CA GLU A 608 24.13 10.57 0.68
C GLU A 608 23.72 11.30 1.98
N ALA A 609 22.68 10.82 2.68
CA ALA A 609 22.25 11.36 3.96
C ALA A 609 23.11 10.93 5.16
N GLY A 610 24.08 10.02 4.98
CA GLY A 610 25.02 9.62 6.03
C GLY A 610 24.61 8.39 6.84
N PHE A 611 23.61 7.60 6.40
CA PHE A 611 23.33 6.30 7.00
C PHE A 611 24.46 5.31 6.72
N GLN A 612 24.74 4.43 7.68
CA GLN A 612 25.65 3.31 7.47
C GLN A 612 24.86 2.17 6.81
N ILE A 613 25.18 1.88 5.54
CA ILE A 613 24.56 0.79 4.79
C ILE A 613 25.40 -0.48 4.95
N VAL A 614 24.77 -1.58 5.36
CA VAL A 614 25.37 -2.91 5.53
C VAL A 614 24.60 -3.96 4.72
N ASP A 615 25.24 -5.09 4.42
CA ASP A 615 24.63 -6.20 3.67
C ASP A 615 23.95 -7.25 4.57
N GLU A 616 23.39 -8.29 3.97
CA GLU A 616 22.70 -9.39 4.64
C GLU A 616 23.57 -10.19 5.62
N ASN A 617 24.89 -10.13 5.49
CA ASN A 617 25.84 -10.87 6.35
C ASN A 617 26.17 -10.12 7.65
N TYR A 618 25.73 -8.87 7.77
CA TYR A 618 25.96 -8.10 8.98
C TYR A 618 25.17 -8.68 10.17
N THR A 619 25.87 -8.95 11.27
CA THR A 619 25.32 -9.59 12.48
C THR A 619 25.13 -8.65 13.67
N GLY A 620 25.52 -7.37 13.52
CA GLY A 620 25.31 -6.36 14.56
C GLY A 620 23.88 -5.86 14.65
N GLU A 621 23.64 -4.96 15.61
CA GLU A 621 22.35 -4.28 15.75
C GLU A 621 22.04 -3.43 14.50
N VAL A 622 20.80 -3.47 14.04
CA VAL A 622 20.32 -2.79 12.84
C VAL A 622 19.14 -1.90 13.20
N ASP A 623 19.17 -0.65 12.76
CA ASP A 623 18.08 0.30 12.99
C ASP A 623 16.93 0.11 12.00
N ILE A 624 17.25 -0.23 10.74
CA ILE A 624 16.28 -0.48 9.67
C ILE A 624 16.71 -1.72 8.89
N ASP A 625 15.88 -2.76 8.93
CA ASP A 625 16.08 -3.99 8.17
C ASP A 625 15.10 -4.05 6.99
N PHE A 626 15.60 -3.92 5.77
CA PHE A 626 14.74 -3.90 4.58
C PHE A 626 14.14 -5.26 4.22
N ALA A 627 14.67 -6.38 4.69
CA ALA A 627 13.98 -7.66 4.54
C ALA A 627 12.79 -7.81 5.50
N ASN A 628 12.89 -7.18 6.67
CA ASN A 628 11.85 -7.16 7.69
C ASN A 628 11.26 -5.76 7.88
N LEU A 629 11.19 -4.99 6.80
CA LEU A 629 10.75 -3.61 6.83
C LEU A 629 9.38 -3.49 7.50
N ASP A 630 9.27 -2.59 8.46
CA ASP A 630 8.00 -2.08 8.91
C ASP A 630 7.72 -0.71 8.26
N LYS A 631 6.45 -0.42 8.15
CA LYS A 631 6.00 0.77 7.43
C LYS A 631 6.38 2.06 8.16
N ASP A 632 6.32 2.04 9.49
CA ASP A 632 6.64 3.21 10.33
C ASP A 632 8.11 3.58 10.24
N SER A 633 9.03 2.60 10.25
CA SER A 633 10.47 2.87 10.13
C SER A 633 10.83 3.67 8.88
N LEU A 634 10.20 3.36 7.75
CA LEU A 634 10.44 4.10 6.51
C LEU A 634 9.70 5.44 6.48
N LEU A 635 8.46 5.50 6.98
CA LEU A 635 7.68 6.74 6.99
C LEU A 635 8.23 7.77 7.98
N SER A 636 8.70 7.35 9.14
CA SER A 636 9.27 8.25 10.14
C SER A 636 10.57 8.91 9.70
N LEU A 637 11.34 8.28 8.80
CA LEU A 637 12.54 8.91 8.21
C LEU A 637 12.22 10.14 7.35
N LEU A 638 11.00 10.21 6.83
CA LEU A 638 10.56 11.24 5.90
C LEU A 638 9.60 12.27 6.56
N ALA A 639 9.33 12.10 7.86
CA ALA A 639 8.39 12.94 8.60
C ALA A 639 8.94 14.33 8.97
#